data_23ef536d8a07c0885e2dfa1920c58df7
#
_entry.id   23ef536d8a07c0885e2dfa1920c58df7
#
_cell.length_a   1.000
_cell.length_b   1.000
_cell.length_c   1.000
_cell.angle_alpha   90.00
_cell.angle_beta   90.00
_cell.angle_gamma   90.00
#
_symmetry.space_group_name_H-M   'P 1'
#
loop_
_entity.id
_entity.type
_entity.pdbx_description
1 polymer ?
#
loop_
_entity_poly.entity_id
_entity_poly.type
_entity_poly.pdbx_seq_one_letter_code
_entity_poly.pdbx_strand_id
1 'polypeptide(L)'
;MAAKPKNVVNVKPKKEKRARNITILVIVSFILWGFFSLINFFTDWMWFDELGYVSVFLKKLTTQLKFGIPMFVVLSGLMYLYLTGLRRGYFKKIISHEETNQKRLGIITLLVSVLFSGWVTKYVVGGLWFEFLKFLKSTSFGKKDPLFGLDISFYVFKYEFLNGLNTMLLGIVVLFVIATIFYYAVLILMHSPDALEEDEAEPIEDGRYSGTQAGEDAGAGAGYSSRPFVNPFGENTQAGKIFANIFDPNKRNARMKNVRNKTDRRISKSNMDQLLHIASGKLSILGIIFYVMLAFHFLLKQFDLLHKHTGVVYGAGYTDVNVTLWIYRVLIVLCVLGALTIALFIAKKMMKQIVLIPIIMLAVILIGSGAEILVQNVIVAPDEINKESKYLARNIEFTQYAYATDKVDVRDFAASNDLDASAIANNDETVGNIRINDYEPVEKFYNQTQSIRQYYKFNDTDVDRYYLNGEYTQTYLSVREIDEKKINDTWLNRHIKYTHGYGLAVSRVDKITASGQPDVVVKDIPPKSSAKEISIKRPEIYFGELSRDYIVINTNEDEFDYPDGQSNKYTRYKGSAGIKLTPLKRLMFAVREGSFKLLVSSNINSESRIVINRNIEERVKKIMPYLSYEDDPYGVAVDGKIYWMIDAYTTSSFYPYSEPYSKDEGNTNYIRNSIKVVVDAYNGDVKYYITDKNDPIAMTYKKMFPKLFKDIDEMPASLKSHVRYPHSLFKIQADVYGRYHMNDVKVFYQNEDLWEVSHEIYGTRERKTEPNYLVTRIPGEEKAEFVSMLPYSPKSKQNMTGILMTRNDGKNYGKLMLYRFPKNRTIYGPMQIEAQIDQNTKISQDFSLWSQAGSTYSRGSLFVVPINNSLLYIEPIYLEASNSAIPEVKRVIVAYEDKIAYEPTLEAALESLFGEGEISSNNPEPKSESEKQSVKDYIQKANGAYQEAQEALKSGDWKTYGEKMTELEKALKELQDSSDNNASDSKKSK
;
A
#
# COMPACT_ATOMS: atom_id res chain seq x y z
N MET A 1 41.37 -72.56 -48.81
CA MET A 1 41.05 -71.14 -48.96
C MET A 1 40.05 -70.78 -47.85
N ALA A 2 40.45 -70.10 -46.82
CA ALA A 2 39.62 -69.75 -45.66
C ALA A 2 38.95 -68.40 -45.92
N ALA A 3 37.64 -68.40 -45.74
CA ALA A 3 36.83 -67.16 -45.85
C ALA A 3 36.98 -66.31 -44.57
N LYS A 4 37.30 -65.02 -44.72
CA LYS A 4 37.37 -64.02 -43.62
C LYS A 4 35.97 -63.67 -43.11
N PRO A 5 35.78 -63.43 -41.80
CA PRO A 5 34.49 -63.03 -41.24
C PRO A 5 34.22 -61.55 -41.56
N LYS A 6 32.95 -61.23 -41.91
CA LYS A 6 32.41 -59.89 -42.13
C LYS A 6 32.38 -59.09 -40.86
N ASN A 7 32.90 -57.84 -40.87
CA ASN A 7 32.77 -56.83 -39.80
C ASN A 7 31.32 -56.51 -39.54
N VAL A 8 30.86 -56.76 -38.33
CA VAL A 8 29.57 -56.27 -37.84
C VAL A 8 29.72 -54.81 -37.38
N VAL A 9 29.14 -53.89 -38.19
CA VAL A 9 29.05 -52.50 -37.82
C VAL A 9 27.99 -52.35 -36.75
N ASN A 10 28.39 -52.04 -35.56
CA ASN A 10 27.50 -51.78 -34.45
C ASN A 10 26.86 -50.39 -34.59
N VAL A 11 25.65 -50.31 -35.17
CA VAL A 11 24.85 -49.10 -35.31
C VAL A 11 24.15 -48.83 -33.97
N LYS A 12 24.76 -47.97 -33.14
CA LYS A 12 24.08 -47.49 -31.94
C LYS A 12 22.80 -46.76 -32.29
N PRO A 13 21.66 -47.06 -31.60
CA PRO A 13 20.37 -46.58 -32.02
C PRO A 13 20.23 -45.06 -31.87
N LYS A 14 19.64 -44.39 -32.88
CA LYS A 14 19.35 -42.93 -32.93
C LYS A 14 18.58 -42.39 -31.73
N LYS A 15 17.93 -43.22 -30.92
CA LYS A 15 17.21 -42.86 -29.70
C LYS A 15 18.12 -42.35 -28.55
N GLU A 16 19.29 -42.93 -28.37
CA GLU A 16 20.24 -42.50 -27.30
C GLU A 16 20.83 -41.10 -27.57
N LYS A 17 21.11 -40.76 -28.84
CA LYS A 17 21.58 -39.42 -29.19
C LYS A 17 20.53 -38.34 -28.95
N ARG A 18 19.23 -38.61 -29.18
CA ARG A 18 18.11 -37.68 -28.90
C ARG A 18 17.91 -37.47 -27.42
N ALA A 19 17.92 -38.54 -26.62
CA ALA A 19 17.80 -38.46 -25.15
C ALA A 19 18.95 -37.66 -24.55
N ARG A 20 20.20 -37.91 -24.98
CA ARG A 20 21.40 -37.17 -24.55
C ARG A 20 21.31 -35.70 -24.88
N ASN A 21 20.86 -35.33 -26.11
CA ASN A 21 20.73 -33.94 -26.51
C ASN A 21 19.62 -33.19 -25.73
N ILE A 22 18.51 -33.85 -25.43
CA ILE A 22 17.45 -33.29 -24.56
C ILE A 22 17.97 -33.10 -23.14
N THR A 23 18.72 -34.05 -22.59
CA THR A 23 19.33 -33.93 -21.25
C THR A 23 20.34 -32.78 -21.20
N ILE A 24 21.19 -32.64 -22.22
CA ILE A 24 22.12 -31.50 -22.33
C ILE A 24 21.34 -30.18 -22.43
N LEU A 25 20.27 -30.11 -23.24
CA LEU A 25 19.44 -28.90 -23.35
C LEU A 25 18.79 -28.52 -22.02
N VAL A 26 18.26 -29.48 -21.26
CA VAL A 26 17.66 -29.26 -19.94
C VAL A 26 18.73 -28.78 -18.94
N ILE A 27 19.92 -29.39 -18.93
CA ILE A 27 21.02 -28.98 -18.06
C ILE A 27 21.48 -27.56 -18.42
N VAL A 28 21.66 -27.25 -19.69
CA VAL A 28 22.05 -25.90 -20.16
C VAL A 28 20.97 -24.88 -19.81
N SER A 29 19.70 -25.18 -20.02
CA SER A 29 18.58 -24.32 -19.63
C SER A 29 18.56 -24.07 -18.11
N PHE A 30 18.82 -25.10 -17.30
CA PHE A 30 18.89 -24.98 -15.85
C PHE A 30 20.10 -24.17 -15.39
N ILE A 31 21.26 -24.32 -16.03
CA ILE A 31 22.46 -23.50 -15.79
C ILE A 31 22.21 -22.05 -16.17
N LEU A 32 21.59 -21.78 -17.32
CA LEU A 32 21.24 -20.43 -17.75
C LEU A 32 20.24 -19.80 -16.79
N TRP A 33 19.18 -20.52 -16.43
CA TRP A 33 18.22 -20.05 -15.43
C TRP A 33 18.87 -19.74 -14.08
N GLY A 34 19.76 -20.61 -13.61
CA GLY A 34 20.54 -20.39 -12.39
C GLY A 34 21.46 -19.17 -12.51
N PHE A 35 22.11 -18.98 -13.66
CA PHE A 35 22.96 -17.83 -13.93
C PHE A 35 22.18 -16.50 -13.91
N PHE A 36 21.01 -16.43 -14.58
CA PHE A 36 20.17 -15.24 -14.52
C PHE A 36 19.63 -14.96 -13.11
N SER A 37 19.25 -15.98 -12.39
CA SER A 37 18.81 -15.85 -11.00
C SER A 37 19.93 -15.37 -10.06
N LEU A 38 21.15 -15.84 -10.26
CA LEU A 38 22.32 -15.39 -9.50
C LEU A 38 22.74 -13.95 -9.83
N ILE A 39 22.59 -13.50 -11.07
CA ILE A 39 22.88 -12.10 -11.45
C ILE A 39 21.99 -11.14 -10.66
N ASN A 40 20.69 -11.38 -10.62
CA ASN A 40 19.78 -10.53 -9.86
C ASN A 40 20.13 -10.52 -8.36
N PHE A 41 20.46 -11.68 -7.80
CA PHE A 41 20.90 -11.77 -6.41
C PHE A 41 22.17 -10.96 -6.14
N PHE A 42 23.19 -11.07 -6.98
CA PHE A 42 24.45 -10.35 -6.77
C PHE A 42 24.33 -8.85 -7.04
N THR A 43 23.54 -8.44 -8.03
CA THR A 43 23.29 -7.01 -8.30
C THR A 43 22.46 -6.36 -7.20
N ASP A 44 21.47 -7.05 -6.64
CA ASP A 44 20.74 -6.58 -5.46
C ASP A 44 21.65 -6.52 -4.23
N TRP A 45 22.49 -7.54 -4.00
CA TRP A 45 23.45 -7.51 -2.92
C TRP A 45 24.41 -6.32 -3.03
N MET A 46 24.95 -6.02 -4.22
CA MET A 46 25.79 -4.85 -4.45
C MET A 46 25.08 -3.54 -4.18
N TRP A 47 23.79 -3.45 -4.51
CA TRP A 47 22.97 -2.28 -4.23
C TRP A 47 22.69 -2.10 -2.73
N PHE A 48 22.42 -3.18 -2.00
CA PHE A 48 22.31 -3.13 -0.54
C PHE A 48 23.65 -2.82 0.15
N ASP A 49 24.76 -3.19 -0.47
CA ASP A 49 26.11 -2.86 0.02
C ASP A 49 26.42 -1.37 -0.16
N GLU A 50 26.06 -0.79 -1.30
CA GLU A 50 26.13 0.65 -1.54
C GLU A 50 25.40 1.47 -0.46
N LEU A 51 24.21 1.00 -0.04
CA LEU A 51 23.40 1.66 0.98
C LEU A 51 23.84 1.37 2.42
N GLY A 52 24.79 0.46 2.65
CA GLY A 52 25.18 -0.03 3.97
C GLY A 52 24.18 -0.99 4.62
N TYR A 53 23.21 -1.51 3.87
CA TYR A 53 22.11 -2.38 4.35
C TYR A 53 22.25 -3.85 3.97
N VAL A 54 23.47 -4.34 3.73
CA VAL A 54 23.74 -5.77 3.47
C VAL A 54 23.12 -6.68 4.54
N SER A 55 23.14 -6.24 5.80
CA SER A 55 22.56 -7.00 6.92
C SER A 55 21.05 -7.20 6.77
N VAL A 56 20.34 -6.25 6.16
CA VAL A 56 18.88 -6.35 5.87
C VAL A 56 18.65 -7.35 4.75
N PHE A 57 19.40 -7.22 3.65
CA PHE A 57 19.32 -8.13 2.51
C PHE A 57 19.60 -9.60 2.91
N LEU A 58 20.69 -9.83 3.64
CA LEU A 58 21.07 -11.17 4.09
C LEU A 58 20.17 -11.72 5.21
N LYS A 59 19.37 -10.87 5.88
CA LYS A 59 18.49 -11.31 6.96
C LYS A 59 17.45 -12.32 6.47
N LYS A 60 16.84 -12.04 5.31
CA LYS A 60 15.92 -12.99 4.65
C LYS A 60 16.60 -14.33 4.42
N LEU A 61 17.74 -14.31 3.72
CA LEU A 61 18.48 -15.52 3.38
C LEU A 61 18.92 -16.31 4.61
N THR A 62 19.51 -15.63 5.60
CA THR A 62 19.99 -16.30 6.83
C THR A 62 18.86 -16.86 7.66
N THR A 63 17.69 -16.19 7.72
CA THR A 63 16.50 -16.69 8.40
C THR A 63 15.93 -17.91 7.66
N GLN A 64 15.82 -17.82 6.33
CA GLN A 64 15.37 -18.93 5.50
C GLN A 64 16.28 -20.16 5.63
N LEU A 65 17.60 -19.97 5.68
CA LEU A 65 18.55 -21.07 5.89
C LEU A 65 18.42 -21.66 7.31
N LYS A 66 18.35 -20.82 8.35
CA LYS A 66 18.22 -21.27 9.73
C LYS A 66 16.92 -22.04 9.99
N PHE A 67 15.83 -21.68 9.35
CA PHE A 67 14.55 -22.38 9.43
C PHE A 67 14.49 -23.56 8.45
N GLY A 68 14.99 -23.38 7.23
CA GLY A 68 14.86 -24.33 6.13
C GLY A 68 15.77 -25.52 6.23
N ILE A 69 17.05 -25.35 6.63
CA ILE A 69 17.99 -26.50 6.71
C ILE A 69 17.52 -27.54 7.74
N PRO A 70 17.17 -27.19 8.98
CA PRO A 70 16.61 -28.17 9.92
C PRO A 70 15.34 -28.83 9.39
N MET A 71 14.41 -28.05 8.84
CA MET A 71 13.17 -28.57 8.27
C MET A 71 13.44 -29.51 7.11
N PHE A 72 14.32 -29.18 6.19
CA PHE A 72 14.70 -29.99 5.04
C PHE A 72 15.30 -31.33 5.49
N VAL A 73 16.22 -31.33 6.45
CA VAL A 73 16.87 -32.54 6.98
C VAL A 73 15.85 -33.45 7.65
N VAL A 74 14.99 -32.88 8.52
CA VAL A 74 13.94 -33.61 9.21
C VAL A 74 12.93 -34.20 8.22
N LEU A 75 12.42 -33.39 7.29
CA LEU A 75 11.43 -33.83 6.30
C LEU A 75 12.00 -34.85 5.33
N SER A 76 13.25 -34.70 4.89
CA SER A 76 13.93 -35.67 4.02
C SER A 76 14.14 -37.00 4.74
N GLY A 77 14.56 -36.94 6.00
CA GLY A 77 14.69 -38.14 6.85
C GLY A 77 13.36 -38.84 7.06
N LEU A 78 12.33 -38.10 7.44
CA LEU A 78 10.97 -38.66 7.64
C LEU A 78 10.42 -39.28 6.36
N MET A 79 10.51 -38.55 5.21
CA MET A 79 10.04 -39.06 3.94
C MET A 79 10.79 -40.27 3.47
N TYR A 80 12.12 -40.30 3.63
CA TYR A 80 12.94 -41.46 3.29
C TYR A 80 12.62 -42.67 4.16
N LEU A 81 12.50 -42.50 5.49
CA LEU A 81 12.12 -43.55 6.41
C LEU A 81 10.70 -44.06 6.12
N TYR A 82 9.79 -43.15 5.81
CA TYR A 82 8.41 -43.46 5.48
C TYR A 82 8.32 -44.32 4.20
N LEU A 83 8.89 -43.84 3.08
CA LEU A 83 8.89 -44.54 1.79
C LEU A 83 9.65 -45.86 1.86
N THR A 84 10.76 -45.92 2.62
CA THR A 84 11.49 -47.19 2.88
C THR A 84 10.65 -48.16 3.67
N GLY A 85 9.88 -47.68 4.66
CA GLY A 85 8.92 -48.48 5.42
C GLY A 85 7.78 -49.03 4.56
N LEU A 86 7.24 -48.24 3.60
CA LEU A 86 6.27 -48.70 2.60
C LEU A 86 6.88 -49.80 1.73
N ARG A 87 8.09 -49.55 1.18
CA ARG A 87 8.81 -50.51 0.36
C ARG A 87 9.06 -51.84 1.06
N ARG A 88 9.64 -51.80 2.29
CA ARG A 88 9.89 -53.00 3.09
C ARG A 88 8.59 -53.77 3.42
N GLY A 89 7.50 -53.01 3.71
CA GLY A 89 6.18 -53.59 3.96
C GLY A 89 5.63 -54.34 2.74
N TYR A 90 5.79 -53.74 1.53
CA TYR A 90 5.40 -54.36 0.27
C TYR A 90 6.14 -55.66 -0.02
N PHE A 91 7.46 -55.64 -0.05
CA PHE A 91 8.28 -56.83 -0.34
C PHE A 91 8.26 -57.89 0.76
N LYS A 92 7.86 -57.58 1.99
CA LYS A 92 7.71 -58.58 3.06
C LYS A 92 6.42 -59.43 2.91
N LYS A 93 5.38 -58.85 2.30
CA LYS A 93 4.04 -59.51 2.22
C LYS A 93 3.73 -60.01 0.81
N ILE A 94 4.39 -59.50 -0.23
CA ILE A 94 4.20 -59.91 -1.60
C ILE A 94 5.47 -60.66 -2.07
N ILE A 95 5.33 -61.92 -2.38
CA ILE A 95 6.38 -62.76 -2.93
C ILE A 95 6.44 -62.47 -4.43
N SER A 96 7.57 -61.95 -4.92
CA SER A 96 7.83 -61.80 -6.35
C SER A 96 9.04 -62.61 -6.75
N HIS A 97 8.96 -63.33 -7.85
CA HIS A 97 10.04 -64.19 -8.37
C HIS A 97 11.11 -63.41 -9.17
N GLU A 98 10.97 -62.09 -9.34
CA GLU A 98 11.98 -61.27 -10.00
C GLU A 98 13.05 -60.80 -9.01
N GLU A 99 14.33 -61.06 -9.31
CA GLU A 99 15.48 -60.50 -8.59
C GLU A 99 15.50 -58.95 -8.78
N THR A 100 14.92 -58.26 -7.85
CA THR A 100 14.91 -56.79 -7.85
C THR A 100 16.22 -56.21 -7.39
N ASN A 101 16.81 -55.33 -8.14
CA ASN A 101 17.99 -54.60 -7.71
C ASN A 101 17.59 -53.59 -6.60
N GLN A 102 17.42 -54.11 -5.37
CA GLN A 102 17.00 -53.34 -4.19
C GLN A 102 17.87 -52.12 -3.91
N LYS A 103 19.16 -52.13 -4.34
CA LYS A 103 20.07 -50.98 -4.22
C LYS A 103 19.62 -49.81 -5.11
N ARG A 104 19.25 -50.06 -6.39
CA ARG A 104 18.75 -49.02 -7.32
C ARG A 104 17.44 -48.42 -6.82
N LEU A 105 16.53 -49.22 -6.35
CA LEU A 105 15.27 -48.78 -5.78
C LEU A 105 15.49 -47.92 -4.52
N GLY A 106 16.51 -48.27 -3.71
CA GLY A 106 16.92 -47.47 -2.54
C GLY A 106 17.41 -46.07 -2.90
N ILE A 107 18.26 -45.99 -3.94
CA ILE A 107 18.78 -44.69 -4.44
C ILE A 107 17.66 -43.82 -5.01
N ILE A 108 16.73 -44.42 -5.79
CA ILE A 108 15.56 -43.70 -6.32
C ILE A 108 14.68 -43.14 -5.18
N THR A 109 14.40 -43.99 -4.16
CA THR A 109 13.65 -43.59 -2.97
C THR A 109 14.32 -42.40 -2.25
N LEU A 110 15.66 -42.44 -2.10
CA LEU A 110 16.40 -41.34 -1.50
C LEU A 110 16.30 -40.07 -2.34
N LEU A 111 16.51 -40.17 -3.66
CA LEU A 111 16.42 -39.03 -4.56
C LEU A 111 15.04 -38.39 -4.56
N VAL A 112 13.97 -39.18 -4.65
CA VAL A 112 12.58 -38.70 -4.57
C VAL A 112 12.33 -38.01 -3.23
N SER A 113 12.79 -38.59 -2.12
CA SER A 113 12.62 -38.00 -0.78
C SER A 113 13.32 -36.68 -0.65
N VAL A 114 14.56 -36.54 -1.15
CA VAL A 114 15.33 -35.29 -1.12
C VAL A 114 14.71 -34.22 -2.01
N LEU A 115 14.33 -34.56 -3.26
CA LEU A 115 13.71 -33.60 -4.19
C LEU A 115 12.35 -33.11 -3.69
N PHE A 116 11.50 -34.04 -3.23
CA PHE A 116 10.20 -33.71 -2.68
C PHE A 116 10.33 -32.81 -1.44
N SER A 117 11.18 -33.18 -0.50
CA SER A 117 11.41 -32.41 0.72
C SER A 117 12.02 -31.05 0.43
N GLY A 118 12.92 -30.94 -0.56
CA GLY A 118 13.47 -29.69 -1.01
C GLY A 118 12.39 -28.75 -1.57
N TRP A 119 11.47 -29.29 -2.41
CA TRP A 119 10.37 -28.53 -2.96
C TRP A 119 9.41 -28.05 -1.86
N VAL A 120 8.98 -28.94 -0.94
CA VAL A 120 8.09 -28.58 0.18
C VAL A 120 8.75 -27.57 1.10
N THR A 121 10.02 -27.77 1.46
CA THR A 121 10.76 -26.86 2.33
C THR A 121 10.88 -25.45 1.70
N LYS A 122 11.22 -25.38 0.40
CA LYS A 122 11.28 -24.09 -0.31
C LYS A 122 9.95 -23.36 -0.25
N TYR A 123 8.83 -24.06 -0.45
CA TYR A 123 7.49 -23.48 -0.40
C TYR A 123 7.13 -22.98 1.01
N VAL A 124 7.29 -23.82 2.02
CA VAL A 124 6.97 -23.50 3.43
C VAL A 124 7.83 -22.36 3.95
N VAL A 125 9.15 -22.45 3.76
CA VAL A 125 10.10 -21.47 4.25
C VAL A 125 9.94 -20.14 3.48
N GLY A 126 9.67 -20.23 2.18
CA GLY A 126 9.38 -19.04 1.37
C GLY A 126 8.19 -18.23 1.85
N GLY A 127 7.13 -18.93 2.32
CA GLY A 127 5.91 -18.29 2.81
C GLY A 127 5.93 -17.89 4.29
N LEU A 128 6.71 -18.56 5.15
CA LEU A 128 6.63 -18.38 6.61
C LEU A 128 7.88 -17.76 7.27
N TRP A 129 8.93 -17.42 6.53
CA TRP A 129 10.18 -16.96 7.14
C TRP A 129 10.03 -15.64 7.91
N PHE A 130 9.16 -14.73 7.44
CA PHE A 130 8.96 -13.42 8.06
C PHE A 130 8.09 -13.54 9.32
N GLU A 131 7.02 -14.34 9.25
CA GLU A 131 6.15 -14.67 10.38
C GLU A 131 6.92 -15.43 11.46
N PHE A 132 7.82 -16.34 11.07
CA PHE A 132 8.74 -17.02 12.00
C PHE A 132 9.64 -16.03 12.73
N LEU A 133 10.14 -15.02 12.02
CA LEU A 133 11.00 -14.00 12.61
C LEU A 133 10.21 -13.07 13.55
N LYS A 134 8.97 -12.69 13.18
CA LYS A 134 8.02 -11.98 14.06
C LYS A 134 7.71 -12.78 15.33
N PHE A 135 7.43 -14.07 15.17
CA PHE A 135 7.20 -14.99 16.30
C PHE A 135 8.35 -14.98 17.31
N LEU A 136 9.61 -15.06 16.84
CA LEU A 136 10.81 -15.11 17.70
C LEU A 136 11.15 -13.76 18.36
N LYS A 137 10.81 -12.63 17.72
CA LYS A 137 11.24 -11.27 18.12
C LYS A 137 10.10 -10.39 18.62
N SER A 138 8.91 -10.99 18.83
CA SER A 138 7.70 -10.29 19.25
C SER A 138 7.93 -9.37 20.46
N THR A 139 7.27 -8.22 20.45
CA THR A 139 7.21 -7.27 21.58
C THR A 139 5.79 -7.29 22.14
N SER A 140 5.64 -7.32 23.48
CA SER A 140 4.33 -7.29 24.13
C SER A 140 3.63 -5.97 23.89
N PHE A 141 2.31 -6.00 23.72
CA PHE A 141 1.44 -4.82 23.69
C PHE A 141 1.12 -4.32 25.10
N GLY A 142 1.36 -5.14 26.14
CA GLY A 142 0.98 -4.80 27.52
C GLY A 142 -0.53 -4.79 27.76
N LYS A 143 -1.34 -5.14 26.74
CA LYS A 143 -2.80 -5.24 26.80
C LYS A 143 -3.21 -6.68 26.46
N LYS A 144 -4.17 -7.22 27.23
CA LYS A 144 -4.67 -8.59 27.07
C LYS A 144 -6.05 -8.58 26.44
N ASP A 145 -6.37 -9.59 25.65
CA ASP A 145 -7.72 -9.79 25.17
C ASP A 145 -8.64 -10.25 26.32
N PRO A 146 -9.91 -9.83 26.32
CA PRO A 146 -10.83 -10.10 27.44
C PRO A 146 -11.50 -11.48 27.37
N LEU A 147 -11.27 -12.32 26.34
CA LEU A 147 -11.90 -13.63 26.18
C LEU A 147 -10.95 -14.75 26.58
N PHE A 148 -9.70 -14.73 26.11
CA PHE A 148 -8.69 -15.76 26.37
C PHE A 148 -7.61 -15.30 27.35
N GLY A 149 -7.54 -14.01 27.67
CA GLY A 149 -6.55 -13.43 28.59
C GLY A 149 -5.12 -13.39 28.05
N LEU A 150 -4.94 -13.55 26.74
CA LEU A 150 -3.64 -13.52 26.06
C LEU A 150 -3.23 -12.07 25.74
N ASP A 151 -1.92 -11.79 25.80
CA ASP A 151 -1.39 -10.50 25.29
C ASP A 151 -1.65 -10.37 23.78
N ILE A 152 -2.01 -9.16 23.33
CA ILE A 152 -2.33 -8.89 21.92
C ILE A 152 -1.19 -9.30 20.98
N SER A 153 0.07 -9.28 21.45
CA SER A 153 1.23 -9.75 20.68
C SER A 153 1.12 -11.19 20.22
N PHE A 154 0.30 -12.02 20.93
CA PHE A 154 0.04 -13.37 20.47
C PHE A 154 -0.69 -13.38 19.13
N TYR A 155 -1.73 -12.56 18.97
CA TYR A 155 -2.54 -12.48 17.75
C TYR A 155 -1.76 -11.86 16.60
N VAL A 156 -1.10 -10.73 16.85
CA VAL A 156 -0.38 -9.93 15.81
C VAL A 156 0.89 -10.62 15.32
N PHE A 157 1.63 -11.36 16.18
CA PHE A 157 2.94 -11.90 15.80
C PHE A 157 3.04 -13.41 15.81
N LYS A 158 2.27 -14.09 16.68
CA LYS A 158 2.45 -15.53 16.89
C LYS A 158 1.37 -16.35 16.21
N TYR A 159 0.13 -15.88 16.24
CA TYR A 159 -1.02 -16.59 15.69
C TYR A 159 -0.86 -16.85 14.19
N GLU A 160 -0.47 -15.85 13.43
CA GLU A 160 -0.28 -15.94 11.97
C GLU A 160 0.75 -17.03 11.60
N PHE A 161 1.90 -17.06 12.30
CA PHE A 161 2.89 -18.11 12.11
C PHE A 161 2.37 -19.50 12.49
N LEU A 162 1.72 -19.64 13.65
CA LEU A 162 1.19 -20.92 14.12
C LEU A 162 0.10 -21.45 13.19
N ASN A 163 -0.80 -20.60 12.73
CA ASN A 163 -1.87 -20.96 11.79
C ASN A 163 -1.31 -21.35 10.42
N GLY A 164 -0.38 -20.58 9.88
CA GLY A 164 0.30 -20.89 8.64
C GLY A 164 1.09 -22.19 8.71
N LEU A 165 1.85 -22.39 9.80
CA LEU A 165 2.59 -23.64 10.04
C LEU A 165 1.65 -24.85 10.14
N ASN A 166 0.55 -24.74 10.89
CA ASN A 166 -0.42 -25.81 11.03
C ASN A 166 -1.09 -26.16 9.70
N THR A 167 -1.49 -25.17 8.93
CA THR A 167 -2.08 -25.38 7.59
C THR A 167 -1.11 -26.10 6.65
N MET A 168 0.18 -25.71 6.69
CA MET A 168 1.21 -26.37 5.88
C MET A 168 1.49 -27.79 6.36
N LEU A 169 1.52 -28.03 7.69
CA LEU A 169 1.68 -29.38 8.23
C LEU A 169 0.51 -30.30 7.85
N LEU A 170 -0.73 -29.82 7.92
CA LEU A 170 -1.89 -30.54 7.40
C LEU A 170 -1.73 -30.88 5.93
N GLY A 171 -1.30 -29.91 5.11
CA GLY A 171 -0.99 -30.11 3.69
C GLY A 171 0.09 -31.18 3.47
N ILE A 172 1.16 -31.18 4.27
CA ILE A 172 2.22 -32.20 4.22
C ILE A 172 1.65 -33.59 4.54
N VAL A 173 0.79 -33.71 5.54
CA VAL A 173 0.15 -35.01 5.87
C VAL A 173 -0.69 -35.50 4.69
N VAL A 174 -1.49 -34.64 4.05
CA VAL A 174 -2.25 -34.97 2.85
C VAL A 174 -1.33 -35.40 1.69
N LEU A 175 -0.22 -34.69 1.49
CA LEU A 175 0.79 -35.09 0.50
C LEU A 175 1.42 -36.44 0.78
N PHE A 176 1.66 -36.82 2.06
CA PHE A 176 2.14 -38.13 2.42
C PHE A 176 1.10 -39.22 2.12
N VAL A 177 -0.20 -38.95 2.30
CA VAL A 177 -1.28 -39.87 1.92
C VAL A 177 -1.27 -40.06 0.38
N ILE A 178 -1.22 -38.97 -0.39
CA ILE A 178 -1.14 -39.04 -1.86
C ILE A 178 0.13 -39.80 -2.30
N ALA A 179 1.28 -39.46 -1.70
CA ALA A 179 2.55 -40.15 -1.96
C ALA A 179 2.48 -41.65 -1.66
N THR A 180 1.74 -42.07 -0.63
CA THR A 180 1.53 -43.49 -0.30
C THR A 180 0.78 -44.20 -1.42
N ILE A 181 -0.33 -43.63 -1.88
CA ILE A 181 -1.15 -44.19 -2.98
C ILE A 181 -0.31 -44.26 -4.26
N PHE A 182 0.36 -43.16 -4.61
CA PHE A 182 1.20 -43.10 -5.82
C PHE A 182 2.38 -44.09 -5.75
N TYR A 183 3.07 -44.19 -4.61
CA TYR A 183 4.22 -45.06 -4.45
C TYR A 183 3.82 -46.56 -4.55
N TYR A 184 2.71 -46.95 -3.93
CA TYR A 184 2.17 -48.31 -4.10
C TYR A 184 1.75 -48.57 -5.53
N ALA A 185 1.10 -47.63 -6.22
CA ALA A 185 0.76 -47.77 -7.65
C ALA A 185 2.01 -48.00 -8.49
N VAL A 186 3.12 -47.24 -8.25
CA VAL A 186 4.40 -47.43 -8.93
C VAL A 186 5.02 -48.80 -8.61
N LEU A 187 4.99 -49.25 -7.36
CA LEU A 187 5.50 -50.56 -6.98
C LEU A 187 4.75 -51.70 -7.68
N ILE A 188 3.42 -51.62 -7.80
CA ILE A 188 2.61 -52.59 -8.52
C ILE A 188 2.91 -52.61 -10.02
N LEU A 189 3.07 -51.42 -10.63
CA LEU A 189 3.39 -51.29 -12.06
C LEU A 189 4.77 -51.85 -12.41
N MET A 190 5.74 -51.75 -11.49
CA MET A 190 7.11 -52.23 -11.65
C MET A 190 7.27 -53.70 -11.26
N HIS A 191 6.53 -54.17 -10.27
CA HIS A 191 6.63 -55.49 -9.70
C HIS A 191 5.21 -55.96 -9.38
N SER A 192 4.50 -56.46 -10.41
CA SER A 192 3.17 -57.06 -10.21
C SER A 192 3.24 -58.24 -9.24
N PRO A 193 2.32 -58.38 -8.28
CA PRO A 193 2.20 -59.57 -7.49
C PRO A 193 1.87 -60.75 -8.42
N ASP A 194 2.62 -61.84 -8.29
CA ASP A 194 2.22 -63.08 -8.89
C ASP A 194 0.84 -63.43 -8.37
N ALA A 195 -0.08 -63.89 -9.24
CA ALA A 195 -1.40 -64.32 -8.82
C ALA A 195 -1.23 -65.33 -7.67
N LEU A 196 -1.76 -65.01 -6.50
CA LEU A 196 -1.82 -65.96 -5.39
C LEU A 196 -2.62 -67.16 -5.93
N GLU A 197 -2.07 -68.34 -5.78
CA GLU A 197 -2.70 -69.62 -6.11
C GLU A 197 -4.16 -69.59 -5.64
N GLU A 198 -5.09 -69.80 -6.58
CA GLU A 198 -6.45 -70.11 -6.25
C GLU A 198 -6.40 -71.38 -5.41
N ASP A 199 -7.00 -71.39 -4.21
CA ASP A 199 -7.23 -72.54 -3.44
C ASP A 199 -7.86 -73.62 -4.37
N GLU A 200 -7.23 -74.77 -4.47
CA GLU A 200 -7.69 -75.90 -5.23
C GLU A 200 -9.15 -76.17 -4.82
N ALA A 201 -10.09 -75.84 -5.69
CA ALA A 201 -11.45 -76.38 -5.58
C ALA A 201 -11.37 -77.86 -6.02
N GLU A 202 -11.65 -78.75 -5.10
CA GLU A 202 -11.78 -80.22 -5.35
C GLU A 202 -12.61 -80.47 -6.59
N PRO A 203 -12.25 -81.46 -7.43
CA PRO A 203 -13.02 -81.75 -8.63
C PRO A 203 -14.32 -82.51 -8.24
N ILE A 204 -15.45 -81.93 -8.53
CA ILE A 204 -16.75 -82.65 -8.54
C ILE A 204 -16.86 -83.36 -9.85
N GLU A 205 -16.83 -84.69 -9.77
CA GLU A 205 -17.06 -85.68 -10.80
C GLU A 205 -18.51 -85.61 -11.35
N ASP A 206 -18.60 -85.77 -12.66
CA ASP A 206 -19.62 -86.32 -13.51
C ASP A 206 -21.15 -86.01 -13.37
N GLY A 207 -21.68 -85.67 -14.49
CA GLY A 207 -23.09 -85.95 -14.73
C GLY A 207 -23.79 -85.29 -15.92
N ARG A 208 -23.57 -85.83 -17.14
CA ARG A 208 -24.51 -86.02 -18.25
C ARG A 208 -25.36 -84.87 -18.79
N TYR A 209 -25.17 -84.62 -20.07
CA TYR A 209 -26.12 -84.53 -21.19
C TYR A 209 -27.47 -83.86 -20.97
N SER A 210 -27.77 -82.80 -21.69
CA SER A 210 -28.79 -82.92 -22.79
C SER A 210 -29.00 -81.53 -23.38
N GLY A 211 -28.97 -81.43 -24.72
CA GLY A 211 -29.25 -80.27 -25.49
C GLY A 211 -30.76 -79.90 -25.53
N THR A 212 -31.08 -78.82 -25.95
CA THR A 212 -31.95 -78.46 -27.05
C THR A 212 -32.11 -76.97 -27.26
N GLN A 213 -31.88 -76.58 -28.44
CA GLN A 213 -32.42 -75.57 -29.32
C GLN A 213 -33.47 -74.55 -28.82
N ALA A 214 -33.20 -73.32 -29.27
CA ALA A 214 -34.09 -72.36 -29.94
C ALA A 214 -35.05 -71.50 -29.11
N GLY A 215 -35.09 -70.27 -29.41
CA GLY A 215 -36.19 -69.35 -29.16
C GLY A 215 -35.78 -67.92 -29.15
N GLU A 216 -35.96 -67.30 -30.31
CA GLU A 216 -36.00 -65.82 -30.44
C GLU A 216 -37.06 -65.27 -29.48
N ASP A 217 -36.88 -64.11 -28.90
CA ASP A 217 -37.58 -62.86 -29.22
C ASP A 217 -37.31 -61.73 -28.24
N ALA A 218 -37.08 -60.63 -28.84
CA ALA A 218 -37.56 -59.29 -28.63
C ALA A 218 -37.61 -58.67 -27.20
N GLY A 219 -37.02 -57.51 -27.08
CA GLY A 219 -37.58 -56.45 -26.30
C GLY A 219 -36.63 -55.36 -25.72
N ALA A 220 -36.52 -54.33 -26.47
CA ALA A 220 -36.37 -52.90 -26.01
C ALA A 220 -35.42 -52.58 -24.83
N GLY A 221 -34.30 -51.94 -25.02
CA GLY A 221 -34.26 -50.54 -25.35
C GLY A 221 -33.84 -49.66 -24.15
N ALA A 222 -32.60 -49.33 -24.01
CA ALA A 222 -32.21 -48.02 -23.48
C ALA A 222 -30.82 -47.71 -23.96
N GLY A 223 -30.73 -46.95 -25.04
CA GLY A 223 -29.52 -46.43 -25.58
C GLY A 223 -28.97 -45.31 -24.68
N TYR A 224 -27.82 -45.54 -24.08
CA TYR A 224 -26.99 -44.47 -23.61
C TYR A 224 -26.24 -43.88 -24.79
N SER A 225 -26.68 -42.70 -25.23
CA SER A 225 -25.96 -41.87 -26.19
C SER A 225 -24.61 -41.50 -25.63
N SER A 226 -23.56 -42.07 -26.16
CA SER A 226 -22.18 -41.61 -25.96
C SER A 226 -22.04 -40.19 -26.53
N ARG A 227 -21.87 -39.21 -25.67
CA ARG A 227 -21.48 -37.87 -26.10
C ARG A 227 -20.14 -37.97 -26.88
N PRO A 228 -20.00 -37.29 -28.02
CA PRO A 228 -18.75 -37.33 -28.75
C PRO A 228 -17.61 -36.73 -27.91
N PHE A 229 -16.46 -37.41 -27.90
CA PHE A 229 -15.23 -36.94 -27.24
C PHE A 229 -14.77 -35.65 -27.92
N VAL A 230 -14.78 -34.55 -27.20
CA VAL A 230 -14.29 -33.25 -27.68
C VAL A 230 -12.85 -33.09 -27.29
N ASN A 231 -11.94 -33.01 -28.27
CA ASN A 231 -10.53 -32.78 -28.05
C ASN A 231 -10.26 -31.24 -27.88
N PRO A 232 -9.90 -30.76 -26.67
CA PRO A 232 -9.79 -29.34 -26.40
C PRO A 232 -8.63 -28.65 -27.15
N PHE A 233 -7.73 -29.42 -27.80
CA PHE A 233 -6.56 -28.86 -28.50
C PHE A 233 -6.69 -28.86 -30.03
N GLY A 234 -7.84 -29.27 -30.57
CA GLY A 234 -8.08 -29.38 -32.03
C GLY A 234 -7.39 -30.59 -32.68
N GLU A 235 -8.11 -31.29 -33.55
CA GLU A 235 -7.64 -32.60 -34.13
C GLU A 235 -6.36 -32.49 -34.97
N ASN A 236 -6.10 -31.34 -35.57
CA ASN A 236 -4.97 -31.17 -36.51
C ASN A 236 -3.68 -30.65 -35.86
N THR A 237 -3.67 -30.32 -34.57
CA THR A 237 -2.47 -29.84 -33.86
C THR A 237 -1.64 -31.00 -33.34
N GLN A 238 -0.33 -30.79 -33.16
CA GLN A 238 0.57 -31.81 -32.61
C GLN A 238 0.21 -32.16 -31.15
N ALA A 239 -0.26 -31.19 -30.38
CA ALA A 239 -0.79 -31.36 -29.01
C ALA A 239 -2.12 -32.14 -29.01
N GLY A 240 -3.03 -31.84 -29.95
CA GLY A 240 -4.29 -32.57 -30.10
C GLY A 240 -4.10 -34.03 -30.50
N LYS A 241 -3.11 -34.35 -31.34
CA LYS A 241 -2.74 -35.72 -31.72
C LYS A 241 -2.15 -36.50 -30.53
N ILE A 242 -1.37 -35.86 -29.69
CA ILE A 242 -0.83 -36.46 -28.46
C ILE A 242 -1.96 -36.69 -27.45
N PHE A 243 -2.85 -35.73 -27.27
CA PHE A 243 -3.98 -35.82 -26.34
C PHE A 243 -4.99 -36.90 -26.79
N ALA A 244 -5.34 -36.94 -28.08
CA ALA A 244 -6.18 -38.01 -28.63
C ALA A 244 -5.56 -39.40 -28.51
N ASN A 245 -4.23 -39.51 -28.61
CA ASN A 245 -3.54 -40.80 -28.42
C ASN A 245 -3.51 -41.28 -26.95
N ILE A 246 -3.61 -40.37 -25.99
CA ILE A 246 -3.57 -40.68 -24.54
C ILE A 246 -4.99 -40.90 -24.00
N PHE A 247 -5.96 -40.09 -24.40
CA PHE A 247 -7.26 -39.97 -23.74
C PHE A 247 -8.47 -40.41 -24.59
N ASP A 248 -8.34 -40.68 -25.91
CA ASP A 248 -9.44 -41.17 -26.74
C ASP A 248 -9.74 -42.66 -26.48
N PRO A 249 -10.92 -42.97 -25.92
CA PRO A 249 -11.29 -44.36 -25.61
C PRO A 249 -11.37 -45.28 -26.83
N ASN A 250 -11.72 -44.72 -28.00
CA ASN A 250 -11.91 -45.50 -29.23
C ASN A 250 -10.59 -45.96 -29.88
N LYS A 251 -9.53 -45.11 -29.75
CA LYS A 251 -8.17 -45.49 -30.20
C LYS A 251 -7.48 -46.45 -29.24
N ARG A 252 -7.86 -46.44 -27.98
CA ARG A 252 -7.37 -47.36 -26.95
C ARG A 252 -7.86 -48.76 -27.23
N ASN A 253 -9.12 -48.91 -27.64
CA ASN A 253 -9.75 -50.25 -27.98
C ASN A 253 -9.18 -50.86 -29.28
N ALA A 254 -8.76 -50.03 -30.27
CA ALA A 254 -8.12 -50.54 -31.48
C ALA A 254 -6.69 -51.09 -31.25
N ARG A 255 -5.96 -50.56 -30.31
CA ARG A 255 -4.63 -51.06 -29.89
C ARG A 255 -4.73 -52.32 -29.04
N MET A 256 -5.81 -52.54 -28.26
CA MET A 256 -6.00 -53.71 -27.43
C MET A 256 -6.43 -54.96 -28.22
N LYS A 257 -6.98 -54.86 -29.44
CA LYS A 257 -7.33 -56.04 -30.27
C LYS A 257 -6.10 -56.77 -30.85
N ASN A 258 -4.95 -56.09 -30.97
CA ASN A 258 -3.70 -56.68 -31.47
C ASN A 258 -2.70 -57.17 -30.41
N VAL A 259 -3.05 -57.10 -29.12
CA VAL A 259 -2.22 -57.62 -28.00
C VAL A 259 -3.00 -58.64 -27.17
N ARG A 260 -3.86 -59.45 -27.82
CA ARG A 260 -4.66 -60.47 -27.16
C ARG A 260 -3.90 -61.80 -26.88
N ASN A 261 -2.60 -61.75 -26.69
CA ASN A 261 -1.80 -62.85 -26.18
C ASN A 261 -0.67 -62.43 -25.24
N LYS A 262 -0.90 -61.40 -24.38
CA LYS A 262 -0.09 -61.17 -23.16
C LYS A 262 -1.01 -60.66 -22.05
N THR A 263 -1.45 -61.56 -21.19
CA THR A 263 -1.91 -61.37 -19.82
C THR A 263 -2.64 -60.06 -19.52
N ASP A 264 -3.96 -60.13 -19.45
CA ASP A 264 -4.86 -59.09 -18.91
C ASP A 264 -4.46 -58.78 -17.47
N ARG A 265 -3.55 -57.82 -17.25
CA ARG A 265 -3.18 -57.29 -15.94
C ARG A 265 -4.25 -56.28 -15.49
N ARG A 266 -5.45 -56.77 -15.17
CA ARG A 266 -6.41 -55.97 -14.41
C ARG A 266 -6.03 -56.09 -12.95
N ILE A 267 -5.86 -54.94 -12.26
CA ILE A 267 -5.79 -54.95 -10.79
C ILE A 267 -7.13 -55.53 -10.32
N SER A 268 -7.15 -56.75 -9.84
CA SER A 268 -8.38 -57.36 -9.33
C SER A 268 -8.81 -56.62 -8.07
N LYS A 269 -10.11 -56.67 -7.76
CA LYS A 269 -10.66 -56.04 -6.54
C LYS A 269 -9.96 -56.61 -5.30
N SER A 270 -9.60 -57.86 -5.33
CA SER A 270 -8.81 -58.59 -4.29
C SER A 270 -7.43 -57.99 -4.09
N ASN A 271 -6.70 -57.62 -5.15
CA ASN A 271 -5.37 -57.02 -5.02
C ASN A 271 -5.43 -55.61 -4.46
N MET A 272 -6.48 -54.82 -4.76
CA MET A 272 -6.71 -53.51 -4.17
C MET A 272 -7.01 -53.59 -2.66
N ASP A 273 -7.85 -54.55 -2.24
CA ASP A 273 -8.17 -54.78 -0.83
C ASP A 273 -6.93 -55.23 -0.02
N GLN A 274 -6.08 -56.06 -0.60
CA GLN A 274 -4.81 -56.46 0.04
C GLN A 274 -3.83 -55.28 0.16
N LEU A 275 -3.72 -54.42 -0.86
CA LEU A 275 -2.91 -53.23 -0.81
C LEU A 275 -3.39 -52.25 0.23
N LEU A 276 -4.69 -52.02 0.30
CA LEU A 276 -5.31 -51.21 1.34
C LEU A 276 -5.02 -51.77 2.72
N HIS A 277 -5.01 -53.07 2.87
CA HIS A 277 -4.67 -53.72 4.14
C HIS A 277 -3.17 -53.59 4.51
N ILE A 278 -2.26 -53.64 3.53
CA ILE A 278 -0.82 -53.37 3.74
C ILE A 278 -0.57 -51.90 4.08
N ALA A 279 -1.27 -50.97 3.37
CA ALA A 279 -1.17 -49.55 3.58
C ALA A 279 -1.83 -49.06 4.89
N SER A 280 -2.85 -49.79 5.37
CA SER A 280 -3.70 -49.38 6.49
C SER A 280 -2.92 -48.99 7.74
N GLY A 281 -1.92 -49.76 8.13
CA GLY A 281 -1.11 -49.45 9.30
C GLY A 281 -0.30 -48.16 9.18
N LYS A 282 0.14 -47.80 7.98
CA LYS A 282 0.87 -46.53 7.72
C LYS A 282 -0.07 -45.36 7.54
N LEU A 283 -1.16 -45.54 6.81
CA LEU A 283 -2.23 -44.54 6.66
C LEU A 283 -2.85 -44.17 8.00
N SER A 284 -2.94 -45.13 8.91
CA SER A 284 -3.48 -44.88 10.26
C SER A 284 -2.56 -44.02 11.11
N ILE A 285 -1.23 -44.20 11.00
CA ILE A 285 -0.28 -43.31 11.68
C ILE A 285 -0.44 -41.88 11.14
N LEU A 286 -0.57 -41.73 9.81
CA LEU A 286 -0.86 -40.42 9.20
C LEU A 286 -2.22 -39.89 9.64
N GLY A 287 -3.24 -40.73 9.79
CA GLY A 287 -4.54 -40.39 10.32
C GLY A 287 -4.50 -39.87 11.75
N ILE A 288 -3.69 -40.50 12.62
CA ILE A 288 -3.47 -40.01 14.00
C ILE A 288 -2.83 -38.61 13.96
N ILE A 289 -1.75 -38.44 13.16
CA ILE A 289 -1.08 -37.15 13.01
C ILE A 289 -2.05 -36.11 12.47
N PHE A 290 -2.87 -36.46 11.47
CA PHE A 290 -3.89 -35.59 10.90
C PHE A 290 -4.87 -35.10 11.96
N TYR A 291 -5.42 -35.99 12.79
CA TYR A 291 -6.35 -35.61 13.85
C TYR A 291 -5.70 -34.74 14.93
N VAL A 292 -4.42 -34.95 15.28
CA VAL A 292 -3.68 -34.10 16.21
C VAL A 292 -3.52 -32.69 15.60
N MET A 293 -3.15 -32.61 14.32
CA MET A 293 -3.03 -31.35 13.62
C MET A 293 -4.39 -30.65 13.45
N LEU A 294 -5.45 -31.43 13.22
CA LEU A 294 -6.82 -30.93 13.13
C LEU A 294 -7.34 -30.43 14.49
N ALA A 295 -7.01 -31.08 15.58
CA ALA A 295 -7.29 -30.58 16.94
C ALA A 295 -6.60 -29.24 17.18
N PHE A 296 -5.34 -29.10 16.76
CA PHE A 296 -4.60 -27.86 16.85
C PHE A 296 -5.19 -26.80 15.91
N HIS A 297 -5.67 -27.16 14.73
CA HIS A 297 -6.39 -26.27 13.82
C HIS A 297 -7.65 -25.67 14.49
N PHE A 298 -8.50 -26.50 15.11
CA PHE A 298 -9.68 -26.01 15.82
C PHE A 298 -9.32 -25.20 17.06
N LEU A 299 -8.20 -25.49 17.72
CA LEU A 299 -7.68 -24.65 18.80
C LEU A 299 -7.33 -23.24 18.29
N LEU A 300 -6.67 -23.14 17.13
CA LEU A 300 -6.33 -21.86 16.51
C LEU A 300 -7.58 -21.14 15.99
N LYS A 301 -8.55 -21.88 15.46
CA LYS A 301 -9.84 -21.32 14.97
C LYS A 301 -10.66 -20.61 16.06
N GLN A 302 -10.48 -20.93 17.33
CA GLN A 302 -11.13 -20.20 18.42
C GLN A 302 -10.67 -18.72 18.43
N PHE A 303 -9.41 -18.45 18.08
CA PHE A 303 -8.85 -17.10 18.07
C PHE A 303 -9.37 -16.25 16.89
N ASP A 304 -9.79 -16.90 15.78
CA ASP A 304 -10.42 -16.22 14.64
C ASP A 304 -11.72 -15.49 15.02
N LEU A 305 -12.40 -15.95 16.08
CA LEU A 305 -13.62 -15.30 16.58
C LEU A 305 -13.40 -13.84 16.97
N LEU A 306 -12.17 -13.49 17.36
CA LEU A 306 -11.83 -12.11 17.74
C LEU A 306 -11.69 -11.16 16.54
N HIS A 307 -11.64 -11.69 15.32
CA HIS A 307 -11.50 -10.94 14.06
C HIS A 307 -12.71 -11.10 13.14
N LYS A 308 -13.79 -11.74 13.64
CA LYS A 308 -15.01 -11.99 12.87
C LYS A 308 -15.98 -10.81 13.06
N HIS A 309 -16.72 -10.49 12.03
CA HIS A 309 -17.89 -9.60 12.12
C HIS A 309 -19.14 -10.45 12.19
N THR A 310 -19.89 -10.35 13.30
CA THR A 310 -21.16 -11.07 13.50
C THR A 310 -22.21 -10.12 14.05
N GLY A 311 -23.30 -9.92 13.30
CA GLY A 311 -24.36 -8.98 13.70
C GLY A 311 -23.82 -7.54 13.81
N VAL A 312 -23.95 -6.94 14.99
CA VAL A 312 -23.59 -5.54 15.26
C VAL A 312 -22.20 -5.36 15.88
N VAL A 313 -21.48 -6.46 16.20
CA VAL A 313 -20.16 -6.46 16.86
C VAL A 313 -19.07 -6.89 15.90
N TYR A 314 -17.94 -6.19 15.92
CA TYR A 314 -16.71 -6.70 15.36
C TYR A 314 -15.89 -7.40 16.46
N GLY A 315 -15.53 -8.68 16.24
CA GLY A 315 -14.99 -9.59 17.23
C GLY A 315 -16.04 -10.61 17.69
N ALA A 316 -15.71 -11.37 18.76
CA ALA A 316 -16.60 -12.39 19.29
C ALA A 316 -17.83 -11.77 20.00
N GLY A 317 -19.03 -11.98 19.44
CA GLY A 317 -20.31 -11.58 20.04
C GLY A 317 -20.86 -12.62 21.00
N TYR A 318 -22.11 -12.42 21.43
CA TYR A 318 -22.81 -13.32 22.36
C TYR A 318 -22.90 -14.75 21.82
N THR A 319 -23.36 -14.90 20.59
CA THR A 319 -23.47 -16.22 19.92
C THR A 319 -22.12 -16.90 19.77
N ASP A 320 -21.09 -16.16 19.40
CA ASP A 320 -19.75 -16.71 19.22
C ASP A 320 -19.17 -17.27 20.53
N VAL A 321 -19.35 -16.54 21.65
CA VAL A 321 -18.83 -16.97 22.97
C VAL A 321 -19.63 -18.12 23.57
N ASN A 322 -20.94 -18.16 23.40
CA ASN A 322 -21.82 -19.14 24.05
C ASN A 322 -22.10 -20.38 23.19
N VAL A 323 -21.92 -20.31 21.87
CA VAL A 323 -22.18 -21.42 20.94
C VAL A 323 -20.96 -21.80 20.14
N THR A 324 -20.45 -20.92 19.27
CA THR A 324 -19.39 -21.24 18.30
C THR A 324 -18.10 -21.69 18.99
N LEU A 325 -17.71 -21.02 20.07
CA LEU A 325 -16.54 -21.39 20.88
C LEU A 325 -16.68 -22.81 21.43
N TRP A 326 -17.88 -23.20 21.89
CA TRP A 326 -18.13 -24.54 22.40
C TRP A 326 -18.15 -25.59 21.31
N ILE A 327 -18.62 -25.26 20.09
CA ILE A 327 -18.52 -26.14 18.92
C ILE A 327 -17.06 -26.49 18.68
N TYR A 328 -16.17 -25.49 18.61
CA TYR A 328 -14.73 -25.74 18.41
C TYR A 328 -14.12 -26.56 19.53
N ARG A 329 -14.49 -26.34 20.79
CA ARG A 329 -14.03 -27.16 21.92
C ARG A 329 -14.47 -28.62 21.82
N VAL A 330 -15.72 -28.87 21.43
CA VAL A 330 -16.23 -30.23 21.18
C VAL A 330 -15.49 -30.89 20.02
N LEU A 331 -15.25 -30.15 18.93
CA LEU A 331 -14.48 -30.66 17.79
C LEU A 331 -13.03 -31.01 18.16
N ILE A 332 -12.40 -30.26 19.05
CA ILE A 332 -11.06 -30.58 19.58
C ILE A 332 -11.10 -31.92 20.31
N VAL A 333 -12.08 -32.09 21.20
CA VAL A 333 -12.27 -33.37 21.94
C VAL A 333 -12.51 -34.54 20.97
N LEU A 334 -13.37 -34.34 19.96
CA LEU A 334 -13.64 -35.33 18.92
C LEU A 334 -12.40 -35.69 18.09
N CYS A 335 -11.54 -34.68 17.79
CA CYS A 335 -10.26 -34.94 17.13
C CYS A 335 -9.33 -35.80 18.00
N VAL A 336 -9.22 -35.51 19.29
CA VAL A 336 -8.42 -36.35 20.24
C VAL A 336 -8.99 -37.77 20.31
N LEU A 337 -10.30 -37.89 20.43
CA LEU A 337 -10.99 -39.22 20.40
C LEU A 337 -10.77 -39.91 19.06
N GLY A 338 -10.78 -39.21 17.95
CA GLY A 338 -10.49 -39.69 16.60
C GLY A 338 -9.09 -40.29 16.49
N ALA A 339 -8.09 -39.60 17.02
CA ALA A 339 -6.71 -40.11 17.09
C ALA A 339 -6.62 -41.39 17.91
N LEU A 340 -7.27 -41.44 19.09
CA LEU A 340 -7.31 -42.60 19.97
C LEU A 340 -8.07 -43.78 19.35
N THR A 341 -9.21 -43.55 18.71
CA THR A 341 -10.00 -44.60 18.06
C THR A 341 -9.28 -45.23 16.88
N ILE A 342 -8.55 -44.44 16.07
CA ILE A 342 -7.70 -44.99 15.01
C ILE A 342 -6.68 -45.94 15.62
N ALA A 343 -5.99 -45.56 16.69
CA ALA A 343 -5.00 -46.42 17.37
C ALA A 343 -5.63 -47.71 17.87
N LEU A 344 -6.82 -47.65 18.50
CA LEU A 344 -7.54 -48.80 19.02
C LEU A 344 -8.10 -49.71 17.93
N PHE A 345 -8.68 -49.14 16.86
CA PHE A 345 -9.29 -49.93 15.77
C PHE A 345 -8.27 -50.65 14.90
N ILE A 346 -7.06 -50.11 14.78
CA ILE A 346 -5.94 -50.82 14.16
C ILE A 346 -5.62 -52.08 14.98
N ALA A 347 -5.48 -51.95 16.30
CA ALA A 347 -5.18 -53.06 17.20
C ALA A 347 -6.28 -54.16 17.13
N LYS A 348 -7.55 -53.76 16.95
CA LYS A 348 -8.70 -54.72 16.89
C LYS A 348 -9.12 -55.09 15.45
N LYS A 349 -8.47 -54.65 14.40
CA LYS A 349 -8.77 -54.88 12.98
C LYS A 349 -10.18 -54.39 12.55
N MET A 350 -10.72 -53.36 13.17
CA MET A 350 -12.08 -52.83 12.98
C MET A 350 -12.07 -51.59 12.07
N MET A 351 -11.52 -51.68 10.86
CA MET A 351 -11.27 -50.55 9.96
C MET A 351 -12.51 -49.78 9.53
N LYS A 352 -13.70 -50.38 9.42
CA LYS A 352 -14.95 -49.75 9.01
C LYS A 352 -15.45 -48.69 10.00
N GLN A 353 -15.08 -48.80 11.26
CA GLN A 353 -15.52 -47.89 12.31
C GLN A 353 -14.71 -46.57 12.39
N ILE A 354 -13.61 -46.47 11.68
CA ILE A 354 -12.79 -45.23 11.60
C ILE A 354 -13.60 -44.06 11.04
N VAL A 355 -14.60 -44.34 10.18
CA VAL A 355 -15.44 -43.30 9.55
C VAL A 355 -16.46 -42.68 10.51
N LEU A 356 -16.70 -43.29 11.69
CA LEU A 356 -17.70 -42.84 12.66
C LEU A 356 -17.38 -41.42 13.20
N ILE A 357 -16.12 -41.19 13.58
CA ILE A 357 -15.74 -39.89 14.15
C ILE A 357 -15.90 -38.72 13.13
N PRO A 358 -15.44 -38.81 11.86
CA PRO A 358 -15.73 -37.78 10.85
C PRO A 358 -17.23 -37.52 10.67
N ILE A 359 -18.09 -38.57 10.72
CA ILE A 359 -19.53 -38.37 10.61
C ILE A 359 -20.08 -37.62 11.83
N ILE A 360 -19.63 -37.98 13.05
CA ILE A 360 -20.00 -37.24 14.26
C ILE A 360 -19.52 -35.81 14.21
N MET A 361 -18.31 -35.55 13.77
CA MET A 361 -17.79 -34.17 13.61
C MET A 361 -18.64 -33.39 12.63
N LEU A 362 -19.00 -33.95 11.47
CA LEU A 362 -19.91 -33.29 10.51
C LEU A 362 -21.29 -33.02 11.13
N ALA A 363 -21.84 -33.98 11.88
CA ALA A 363 -23.10 -33.77 12.58
C ALA A 363 -22.99 -32.64 13.62
N VAL A 364 -21.90 -32.58 14.39
CA VAL A 364 -21.66 -31.48 15.34
C VAL A 364 -21.55 -30.12 14.64
N ILE A 365 -20.91 -30.04 13.46
CA ILE A 365 -20.83 -28.82 12.66
C ILE A 365 -22.23 -28.41 12.19
N LEU A 366 -23.02 -29.33 11.61
CA LEU A 366 -24.37 -29.04 11.10
C LEU A 366 -25.35 -28.63 12.21
N ILE A 367 -25.38 -29.39 13.31
CA ILE A 367 -26.24 -29.10 14.48
C ILE A 367 -25.78 -27.80 15.13
N GLY A 368 -24.47 -27.60 15.25
CA GLY A 368 -23.87 -26.40 15.79
C GLY A 368 -24.23 -25.15 14.99
N SER A 369 -24.13 -25.18 13.65
CA SER A 369 -24.55 -24.06 12.79
C SER A 369 -26.04 -23.80 12.90
N GLY A 370 -26.88 -24.84 13.04
CA GLY A 370 -28.31 -24.67 13.35
C GLY A 370 -28.54 -23.99 14.70
N ALA A 371 -27.76 -24.35 15.72
CA ALA A 371 -27.83 -23.74 17.04
C ALA A 371 -27.37 -22.26 17.03
N GLU A 372 -26.32 -21.93 16.24
CA GLU A 372 -25.87 -20.54 16.04
C GLU A 372 -26.99 -19.68 15.47
N ILE A 373 -27.65 -20.14 14.39
CA ILE A 373 -28.77 -19.44 13.75
C ILE A 373 -29.94 -19.29 14.74
N LEU A 374 -30.25 -20.33 15.48
CA LEU A 374 -31.36 -20.31 16.44
C LEU A 374 -31.07 -19.35 17.59
N VAL A 375 -29.89 -19.39 18.20
CA VAL A 375 -29.49 -18.49 19.30
C VAL A 375 -29.45 -17.05 18.80
N GLN A 376 -28.91 -16.78 17.62
CA GLN A 376 -28.86 -15.44 17.05
C GLN A 376 -30.27 -14.87 16.84
N ASN A 377 -31.17 -15.62 16.20
CA ASN A 377 -32.48 -15.11 15.80
C ASN A 377 -33.53 -15.13 16.92
N VAL A 378 -33.44 -16.08 17.87
CA VAL A 378 -34.46 -16.27 18.91
C VAL A 378 -34.06 -15.67 20.26
N ILE A 379 -32.74 -15.66 20.57
CA ILE A 379 -32.27 -15.21 21.89
C ILE A 379 -31.58 -13.82 21.78
N VAL A 380 -30.75 -13.62 20.75
CA VAL A 380 -30.00 -12.36 20.62
C VAL A 380 -30.86 -11.28 19.94
N ALA A 381 -31.37 -11.52 18.75
CA ALA A 381 -32.08 -10.50 17.97
C ALA A 381 -33.25 -9.82 18.68
N PRO A 382 -34.06 -10.50 19.52
CA PRO A 382 -35.14 -9.83 20.26
C PRO A 382 -34.65 -8.92 21.40
N ASP A 383 -33.43 -9.12 21.92
CA ASP A 383 -32.84 -8.39 23.05
C ASP A 383 -31.38 -8.03 22.76
N GLU A 384 -31.09 -7.65 21.50
CA GLU A 384 -29.74 -7.59 20.95
C GLU A 384 -28.85 -6.63 21.74
N ILE A 385 -29.32 -5.43 22.06
CA ILE A 385 -28.53 -4.43 22.78
C ILE A 385 -28.09 -4.90 24.17
N ASN A 386 -28.95 -5.60 24.93
CA ASN A 386 -28.57 -6.09 26.25
C ASN A 386 -27.60 -7.28 26.15
N LYS A 387 -27.80 -8.14 25.16
CA LYS A 387 -26.93 -9.33 24.96
C LYS A 387 -25.56 -8.94 24.42
N GLU A 388 -25.51 -7.98 23.48
CA GLU A 388 -24.27 -7.58 22.80
C GLU A 388 -23.55 -6.41 23.51
N SER A 389 -24.17 -5.73 24.49
CA SER A 389 -23.62 -4.54 25.17
C SER A 389 -22.16 -4.72 25.64
N LYS A 390 -21.86 -5.84 26.31
CA LYS A 390 -20.51 -6.15 26.79
C LYS A 390 -19.49 -6.30 25.64
N TYR A 391 -19.91 -6.85 24.52
CA TYR A 391 -19.05 -7.13 23.37
C TYR A 391 -18.87 -5.87 22.52
N LEU A 392 -19.93 -5.04 22.41
CA LEU A 392 -19.85 -3.71 21.81
C LEU A 392 -18.86 -2.80 22.57
N ALA A 393 -18.93 -2.80 23.91
CA ALA A 393 -17.96 -2.04 24.71
C ALA A 393 -16.50 -2.44 24.42
N ARG A 394 -16.23 -3.75 24.23
CA ARG A 394 -14.92 -4.25 23.82
C ARG A 394 -14.52 -3.78 22.41
N ASN A 395 -15.48 -3.87 21.48
CA ASN A 395 -15.26 -3.42 20.10
C ASN A 395 -14.91 -1.92 20.08
N ILE A 396 -15.63 -1.07 20.83
CA ILE A 396 -15.34 0.36 20.95
C ILE A 396 -13.91 0.58 21.50
N GLU A 397 -13.61 0.02 22.67
CA GLU A 397 -12.33 0.20 23.35
C GLU A 397 -11.14 -0.25 22.49
N PHE A 398 -11.25 -1.43 21.87
CA PHE A 398 -10.16 -2.00 21.10
C PHE A 398 -9.98 -1.31 19.74
N THR A 399 -11.05 -0.86 19.11
CA THR A 399 -10.98 -0.08 17.88
C THR A 399 -10.37 1.29 18.14
N GLN A 400 -10.80 2.01 19.17
CA GLN A 400 -10.20 3.29 19.54
C GLN A 400 -8.69 3.15 19.77
N TYR A 401 -8.27 2.14 20.55
CA TYR A 401 -6.84 1.89 20.76
C TYR A 401 -6.11 1.54 19.46
N ALA A 402 -6.70 0.70 18.58
CA ALA A 402 -6.07 0.24 17.34
C ALA A 402 -5.78 1.39 16.37
N TYR A 403 -6.56 2.47 16.41
CA TYR A 403 -6.39 3.65 15.56
C TYR A 403 -5.82 4.89 16.32
N ALA A 404 -5.39 4.72 17.56
CA ALA A 404 -4.90 5.80 18.44
C ALA A 404 -5.91 6.95 18.64
N THR A 405 -7.19 6.64 18.62
CA THR A 405 -8.28 7.60 18.87
C THR A 405 -8.77 7.56 20.33
N ASP A 406 -8.19 6.70 21.16
CA ASP A 406 -8.47 6.55 22.60
C ASP A 406 -7.99 7.74 23.44
N LYS A 407 -7.12 8.60 22.89
CA LYS A 407 -6.46 9.73 23.58
C LYS A 407 -6.74 11.07 22.92
N VAL A 408 -7.86 11.20 22.20
CA VAL A 408 -8.26 12.49 21.62
C VAL A 408 -8.52 13.50 22.75
N ASP A 409 -7.84 14.65 22.72
CA ASP A 409 -8.07 15.76 23.65
C ASP A 409 -9.33 16.52 23.23
N VAL A 410 -10.45 16.24 23.90
CA VAL A 410 -11.75 16.85 23.58
C VAL A 410 -11.90 18.16 24.35
N ARG A 411 -12.00 19.26 23.62
CA ARG A 411 -12.19 20.61 24.17
C ARG A 411 -13.54 21.17 23.71
N ASP A 412 -14.36 21.63 24.65
CA ASP A 412 -15.59 22.35 24.31
C ASP A 412 -15.22 23.71 23.70
N PHE A 413 -15.73 23.99 22.53
CA PHE A 413 -15.49 25.23 21.78
C PHE A 413 -16.80 26.00 21.62
N ALA A 414 -16.86 27.19 22.18
CA ALA A 414 -18.12 27.94 22.29
C ALA A 414 -18.67 28.36 20.91
N ALA A 415 -17.83 28.50 19.91
CA ALA A 415 -18.14 29.07 18.58
C ALA A 415 -18.91 30.39 18.75
N SER A 416 -18.42 31.25 19.61
CA SER A 416 -19.03 32.54 19.93
C SER A 416 -19.01 33.46 18.72
N ASN A 417 -19.89 34.45 18.72
CA ASN A 417 -20.02 35.42 17.66
C ASN A 417 -19.47 36.78 18.10
N ASP A 418 -18.27 36.79 18.68
CA ASP A 418 -17.62 37.94 19.32
C ASP A 418 -16.32 38.38 18.63
N LEU A 419 -16.09 37.94 17.39
CA LEU A 419 -14.91 38.32 16.62
C LEU A 419 -15.04 39.80 16.14
N ASP A 420 -14.02 40.59 16.45
CA ASP A 420 -13.89 41.98 16.03
C ASP A 420 -12.52 42.27 15.38
N ALA A 421 -12.30 43.49 14.91
CA ALA A 421 -11.05 43.91 14.30
C ALA A 421 -9.84 43.72 15.24
N SER A 422 -10.02 43.97 16.53
CA SER A 422 -8.96 43.81 17.55
C SER A 422 -8.59 42.33 17.73
N ALA A 423 -9.59 41.44 17.75
CA ALA A 423 -9.34 40.00 17.83
C ALA A 423 -8.59 39.48 16.57
N ILE A 424 -8.90 39.98 15.38
CA ILE A 424 -8.17 39.67 14.15
C ILE A 424 -6.72 40.13 14.24
N ALA A 425 -6.49 41.41 14.63
CA ALA A 425 -5.15 41.99 14.76
C ALA A 425 -4.29 41.29 15.81
N ASN A 426 -4.87 40.83 16.92
CA ASN A 426 -4.15 40.09 17.98
C ASN A 426 -3.83 38.64 17.61
N ASN A 427 -4.34 38.11 16.51
CA ASN A 427 -4.08 36.77 15.97
C ASN A 427 -3.33 36.81 14.63
N ASP A 428 -2.42 37.75 14.46
CA ASP A 428 -1.63 37.99 13.25
C ASP A 428 -0.87 36.74 12.77
N GLU A 429 -0.33 35.92 13.70
CA GLU A 429 0.32 34.64 13.38
C GLU A 429 -0.65 33.66 12.69
N THR A 430 -1.94 33.65 13.06
CA THR A 430 -2.96 32.83 12.40
C THR A 430 -3.41 33.45 11.09
N VAL A 431 -3.77 34.73 11.12
CA VAL A 431 -4.29 35.47 9.97
C VAL A 431 -3.27 35.54 8.83
N GLY A 432 -1.99 35.82 9.17
CA GLY A 432 -0.87 35.85 8.21
C GLY A 432 -0.45 34.47 7.66
N ASN A 433 -1.13 33.40 8.06
CA ASN A 433 -0.94 32.05 7.52
C ASN A 433 -2.24 31.47 6.93
N ILE A 434 -3.31 32.26 6.84
CA ILE A 434 -4.53 31.85 6.15
C ILE A 434 -4.21 31.63 4.68
N ARG A 435 -4.54 30.46 4.22
CA ARG A 435 -4.24 30.01 2.86
C ARG A 435 -5.21 30.65 1.85
N ILE A 436 -4.68 31.46 0.93
CA ILE A 436 -5.40 32.03 -0.21
C ILE A 436 -4.96 31.44 -1.54
N ASN A 437 -3.95 30.58 -1.52
CA ASN A 437 -3.53 29.74 -2.63
C ASN A 437 -3.85 28.29 -2.31
N ASP A 438 -4.18 27.47 -3.32
CA ASP A 438 -4.36 26.04 -3.19
C ASP A 438 -3.31 25.25 -3.97
N TYR A 439 -3.11 23.99 -3.58
CA TYR A 439 -2.05 23.14 -4.11
C TYR A 439 -2.19 22.90 -5.62
N GLU A 440 -3.38 22.55 -6.14
CA GLU A 440 -3.58 22.30 -7.57
C GLU A 440 -3.35 23.54 -8.45
N PRO A 441 -3.89 24.74 -8.12
CA PRO A 441 -3.55 25.98 -8.83
C PRO A 441 -2.06 26.31 -8.78
N VAL A 442 -1.39 26.10 -7.63
CA VAL A 442 0.05 26.36 -7.49
C VAL A 442 0.88 25.38 -8.31
N GLU A 443 0.52 24.10 -8.35
CA GLU A 443 1.19 23.10 -9.21
C GLU A 443 1.07 23.47 -10.69
N LYS A 444 -0.13 23.84 -11.15
CA LYS A 444 -0.34 24.34 -12.52
C LYS A 444 0.54 25.56 -12.81
N PHE A 445 0.57 26.51 -11.88
CA PHE A 445 1.40 27.71 -11.99
C PHE A 445 2.89 27.35 -12.09
N TYR A 446 3.42 26.47 -11.24
CA TYR A 446 4.82 26.03 -11.29
C TYR A 446 5.13 25.32 -12.60
N ASN A 447 4.27 24.42 -13.05
CA ASN A 447 4.44 23.70 -14.32
C ASN A 447 4.41 24.64 -15.54
N GLN A 448 3.70 25.75 -15.49
CA GLN A 448 3.67 26.72 -16.58
C GLN A 448 4.83 27.74 -16.53
N THR A 449 5.21 28.19 -15.34
CA THR A 449 6.14 29.33 -15.19
C THR A 449 7.54 28.93 -14.75
N GLN A 450 7.68 27.89 -13.91
CA GLN A 450 8.92 27.49 -13.28
C GLN A 450 9.54 26.21 -13.87
N SER A 451 8.83 25.50 -14.76
CA SER A 451 9.42 24.34 -15.45
C SER A 451 10.51 24.79 -16.44
N ILE A 452 10.36 25.99 -17.09
CA ILE A 452 11.33 26.63 -18.00
C ILE A 452 11.63 25.81 -19.26
N ARG A 453 11.75 24.50 -19.16
CA ARG A 453 11.95 23.56 -20.28
C ARG A 453 10.93 22.44 -20.22
N GLN A 454 10.49 21.94 -21.37
CA GLN A 454 9.44 20.92 -21.50
C GLN A 454 9.75 19.59 -20.79
N TYR A 455 11.00 19.27 -20.58
CA TYR A 455 11.41 18.04 -19.89
C TYR A 455 11.47 18.19 -18.37
N TYR A 456 11.33 19.39 -17.81
CA TYR A 456 11.14 19.56 -16.37
C TYR A 456 9.66 19.49 -16.00
N LYS A 457 9.39 18.87 -14.87
CA LYS A 457 8.05 18.73 -14.29
C LYS A 457 8.09 18.89 -12.80
N PHE A 458 7.07 19.54 -12.25
CA PHE A 458 6.70 19.47 -10.86
C PHE A 458 5.59 18.44 -10.76
N ASN A 459 5.82 17.36 -9.98
CA ASN A 459 4.91 16.22 -9.94
C ASN A 459 3.70 16.48 -9.05
N ASP A 460 3.93 17.14 -7.94
CA ASP A 460 2.94 17.57 -6.95
C ASP A 460 3.40 18.84 -6.23
N THR A 461 2.60 19.32 -5.27
CA THR A 461 2.89 20.50 -4.45
C THR A 461 2.64 20.20 -2.99
N ASP A 462 3.72 20.15 -2.24
CA ASP A 462 3.73 19.89 -0.81
C ASP A 462 3.43 21.13 0.03
N VAL A 463 2.81 20.92 1.19
CA VAL A 463 2.67 21.96 2.21
C VAL A 463 3.70 21.75 3.30
N ASP A 464 4.46 22.79 3.62
CA ASP A 464 5.44 22.75 4.69
C ASP A 464 5.47 24.13 5.42
N ARG A 465 6.34 24.28 6.37
CA ARG A 465 6.52 25.52 7.14
C ARG A 465 7.98 25.84 7.37
N TYR A 466 8.31 27.10 7.24
CA TYR A 466 9.64 27.65 7.43
C TYR A 466 9.56 28.92 8.30
N TYR A 467 10.66 29.24 8.99
CA TYR A 467 10.82 30.59 9.52
C TYR A 467 11.37 31.46 8.38
N LEU A 468 10.55 32.36 7.84
CA LEU A 468 10.93 33.29 6.78
C LEU A 468 11.04 34.69 7.40
N ASN A 469 12.24 35.26 7.39
CA ASN A 469 12.52 36.58 8.01
C ASN A 469 12.06 36.70 9.47
N GLY A 470 12.07 35.59 10.22
CA GLY A 470 11.65 35.51 11.61
C GLY A 470 10.18 35.15 11.85
N GLU A 471 9.34 35.10 10.82
CA GLU A 471 7.93 34.70 10.88
C GLU A 471 7.78 33.19 10.62
N TYR A 472 6.95 32.52 11.41
CA TYR A 472 6.60 31.12 11.21
C TYR A 472 5.55 31.02 10.11
N THR A 473 6.00 30.68 8.91
CA THR A 473 5.24 30.85 7.67
C THR A 473 4.97 29.49 7.03
N GLN A 474 3.71 29.25 6.66
CA GLN A 474 3.31 28.12 5.84
C GLN A 474 3.66 28.39 4.37
N THR A 475 4.18 27.35 3.71
CA THR A 475 4.63 27.45 2.32
C THR A 475 4.17 26.25 1.50
N TYR A 476 4.05 26.47 0.19
CA TYR A 476 4.07 25.42 -0.81
C TYR A 476 5.49 25.21 -1.30
N LEU A 477 5.84 23.91 -1.47
CA LEU A 477 7.12 23.50 -2.04
C LEU A 477 6.86 22.43 -3.09
N SER A 478 7.54 22.52 -4.23
CA SER A 478 7.51 21.46 -5.25
C SER A 478 8.90 21.27 -5.84
N VAL A 479 9.29 20.01 -6.00
CA VAL A 479 10.61 19.61 -6.49
C VAL A 479 10.57 19.52 -8.01
N ARG A 480 11.58 20.10 -8.69
CA ARG A 480 11.65 20.10 -10.16
C ARG A 480 12.42 18.90 -10.66
N GLU A 481 11.71 17.89 -11.12
CA GLU A 481 12.28 16.66 -11.65
C GLU A 481 12.33 16.64 -13.18
N ILE A 482 13.06 15.68 -13.75
CA ILE A 482 13.01 15.38 -15.18
C ILE A 482 11.88 14.39 -15.46
N ASP A 483 10.99 14.74 -16.38
CA ASP A 483 10.05 13.80 -16.98
C ASP A 483 10.76 13.00 -18.07
N GLU A 484 11.17 11.79 -17.73
CA GLU A 484 11.90 10.87 -18.62
C GLU A 484 11.15 10.58 -19.93
N LYS A 485 9.83 10.78 -19.99
CA LYS A 485 9.01 10.63 -21.19
C LYS A 485 9.13 11.80 -22.18
N LYS A 486 9.57 12.96 -21.71
CA LYS A 486 9.71 14.17 -22.52
C LYS A 486 11.13 14.45 -23.01
N ILE A 487 12.08 13.61 -22.65
CA ILE A 487 13.44 13.63 -23.18
C ILE A 487 13.45 12.94 -24.54
N ASN A 488 14.32 13.40 -25.46
CA ASN A 488 14.55 12.69 -26.72
C ASN A 488 15.04 11.27 -26.41
N ASP A 489 14.30 10.24 -26.88
CA ASP A 489 14.46 8.84 -26.52
C ASP A 489 15.71 8.18 -27.17
N THR A 490 16.88 8.72 -26.84
CA THR A 490 18.16 8.06 -27.13
C THR A 490 18.73 7.48 -25.83
N TRP A 491 19.38 6.33 -25.92
CA TRP A 491 20.01 5.72 -24.76
C TRP A 491 21.00 6.66 -24.05
N LEU A 492 21.77 7.45 -24.85
CA LEU A 492 22.71 8.43 -24.33
C LEU A 492 22.01 9.51 -23.49
N ASN A 493 20.91 10.06 -24.02
CA ASN A 493 20.16 11.08 -23.31
C ASN A 493 19.54 10.56 -22.03
N ARG A 494 18.89 9.40 -22.08
CA ARG A 494 18.18 8.84 -20.92
C ARG A 494 19.11 8.37 -19.81
N HIS A 495 20.27 7.83 -20.15
CA HIS A 495 21.09 7.14 -19.16
C HIS A 495 22.42 7.84 -18.83
N ILE A 496 22.85 8.85 -19.60
CA ILE A 496 24.12 9.52 -19.41
C ILE A 496 23.99 11.05 -19.32
N LYS A 497 23.17 11.68 -20.17
CA LYS A 497 23.08 13.15 -20.25
C LYS A 497 22.07 13.76 -19.29
N TYR A 498 20.81 13.36 -19.35
CA TYR A 498 19.74 13.91 -18.53
C TYR A 498 19.56 13.05 -17.27
N THR A 499 20.53 13.11 -16.38
CA THR A 499 20.63 12.21 -15.24
C THR A 499 19.87 12.68 -14.00
N HIS A 500 19.55 13.98 -13.89
CA HIS A 500 19.00 14.57 -12.67
C HIS A 500 18.06 15.73 -12.96
N GLY A 501 17.09 15.93 -12.08
CA GLY A 501 16.29 17.14 -11.98
C GLY A 501 17.08 18.28 -11.34
N TYR A 502 16.47 19.49 -11.22
CA TYR A 502 17.25 20.66 -10.78
C TYR A 502 16.41 21.63 -9.95
N GLY A 503 16.66 21.66 -8.66
CA GLY A 503 16.08 22.61 -7.72
C GLY A 503 14.62 22.38 -7.41
N LEU A 504 14.01 23.38 -6.83
CA LEU A 504 12.60 23.38 -6.42
C LEU A 504 12.02 24.80 -6.53
N ALA A 505 10.71 24.90 -6.44
CA ALA A 505 10.00 26.16 -6.29
C ALA A 505 9.35 26.21 -4.90
N VAL A 506 9.35 27.39 -4.26
CA VAL A 506 8.66 27.61 -2.98
C VAL A 506 7.85 28.89 -3.08
N SER A 507 6.61 28.89 -2.64
CA SER A 507 5.77 30.07 -2.51
C SER A 507 5.09 30.13 -1.15
N ARG A 508 4.70 31.33 -0.72
CA ARG A 508 3.86 31.53 0.47
C ARG A 508 2.43 31.09 0.15
N VAL A 509 1.71 30.59 1.13
CA VAL A 509 0.30 30.20 0.98
C VAL A 509 -0.65 31.39 1.12
N ASP A 510 -0.21 32.44 1.84
CA ASP A 510 -0.98 33.59 2.28
C ASP A 510 -0.83 34.81 1.37
N LYS A 511 0.09 34.79 0.39
CA LYS A 511 0.38 35.94 -0.46
C LYS A 511 0.24 35.64 -1.93
N ILE A 512 -0.27 36.67 -2.65
CA ILE A 512 -0.39 36.69 -4.11
C ILE A 512 0.23 37.97 -4.65
N THR A 513 0.67 37.92 -5.91
CA THR A 513 1.11 39.08 -6.68
C THR A 513 -0.10 39.93 -7.06
N ALA A 514 0.13 41.17 -7.57
CA ALA A 514 -0.93 42.03 -8.08
C ALA A 514 -1.77 41.41 -9.23
N SER A 515 -1.22 40.38 -9.91
CA SER A 515 -1.94 39.62 -10.93
C SER A 515 -2.71 38.41 -10.39
N GLY A 516 -2.71 38.17 -9.06
CA GLY A 516 -3.40 37.03 -8.44
C GLY A 516 -2.63 35.70 -8.54
N GLN A 517 -1.33 35.73 -8.87
CA GLN A 517 -0.46 34.56 -8.93
C GLN A 517 0.26 34.35 -7.58
N PRO A 518 0.72 33.11 -7.26
CA PRO A 518 1.47 32.84 -6.04
C PRO A 518 2.72 33.71 -5.88
N ASP A 519 2.99 34.19 -4.67
CA ASP A 519 4.25 34.88 -4.33
C ASP A 519 5.38 33.87 -4.15
N VAL A 520 6.31 33.83 -5.11
CA VAL A 520 7.34 32.78 -5.17
C VAL A 520 8.61 33.23 -4.46
N VAL A 521 8.92 32.56 -3.35
CA VAL A 521 10.11 32.78 -2.51
C VAL A 521 11.37 32.18 -3.13
N VAL A 522 11.26 30.96 -3.70
CA VAL A 522 12.36 30.29 -4.41
C VAL A 522 11.93 30.03 -5.85
N LYS A 523 12.66 30.57 -6.81
CA LYS A 523 12.33 30.53 -8.25
C LYS A 523 13.58 30.42 -9.12
N ASP A 524 13.37 30.30 -10.44
CA ASP A 524 14.38 30.27 -11.50
C ASP A 524 15.24 28.99 -11.56
N ILE A 525 16.14 28.93 -12.54
CA ILE A 525 17.22 27.97 -12.70
C ILE A 525 18.53 28.73 -13.00
N PRO A 526 19.57 28.68 -12.16
CA PRO A 526 19.63 28.04 -10.83
C PRO A 526 18.62 28.64 -9.82
N PRO A 527 18.22 27.89 -8.77
CA PRO A 527 17.29 28.39 -7.78
C PRO A 527 17.80 29.66 -7.08
N LYS A 528 16.98 30.70 -7.05
CA LYS A 528 17.22 31.94 -6.33
C LYS A 528 16.18 32.10 -5.24
N SER A 529 16.61 32.33 -4.02
CA SER A 529 15.73 32.54 -2.89
C SER A 529 15.74 34.00 -2.45
N SER A 530 14.54 34.54 -2.18
CA SER A 530 14.38 35.85 -1.54
C SER A 530 14.52 35.74 0.00
N ALA A 531 14.40 34.54 0.57
CA ALA A 531 14.59 34.27 2.00
C ALA A 531 15.92 33.55 2.23
N LYS A 532 16.72 34.04 3.19
CA LYS A 532 18.03 33.46 3.51
C LYS A 532 17.94 32.07 4.14
N GLU A 533 16.85 31.78 4.79
CA GLU A 533 16.56 30.53 5.49
C GLU A 533 16.39 29.35 4.51
N ILE A 534 15.91 29.60 3.29
CA ILE A 534 15.81 28.60 2.25
C ILE A 534 16.89 28.84 1.19
N SER A 535 18.11 28.44 1.45
CA SER A 535 19.23 28.52 0.52
C SER A 535 19.53 27.14 -0.06
N ILE A 536 19.50 27.01 -1.40
CA ILE A 536 19.78 25.75 -2.09
C ILE A 536 21.21 25.79 -2.65
N LYS A 537 22.10 24.99 -2.05
CA LYS A 537 23.51 24.86 -2.48
C LYS A 537 23.75 23.61 -3.33
N ARG A 538 22.86 22.61 -3.21
CA ARG A 538 22.92 21.34 -3.92
C ARG A 538 21.56 21.09 -4.58
N PRO A 539 21.33 21.69 -5.77
CA PRO A 539 20.01 21.63 -6.42
C PRO A 539 19.76 20.36 -7.24
N GLU A 540 20.80 19.55 -7.52
CA GLU A 540 20.70 18.40 -8.41
C GLU A 540 19.92 17.26 -7.74
N ILE A 541 18.90 16.71 -8.44
CA ILE A 541 17.97 15.68 -7.95
C ILE A 541 18.18 14.41 -8.76
N TYR A 542 19.02 13.51 -8.23
CA TYR A 542 19.30 12.21 -8.83
C TYR A 542 18.29 11.15 -8.42
N PHE A 543 17.62 11.35 -7.27
CA PHE A 543 16.62 10.46 -6.71
C PHE A 543 15.32 11.23 -6.46
N GLY A 544 14.23 10.76 -7.04
CA GLY A 544 12.94 11.44 -6.96
C GLY A 544 11.79 10.51 -7.29
N GLU A 545 10.60 11.07 -7.42
CA GLU A 545 9.36 10.34 -7.73
C GLU A 545 9.26 9.96 -9.21
N LEU A 546 9.78 10.80 -10.11
CA LEU A 546 9.73 10.57 -11.56
C LEU A 546 10.94 9.82 -12.10
N SER A 547 12.01 9.69 -11.30
CA SER A 547 13.30 9.10 -11.68
C SER A 547 13.25 7.57 -11.66
N ARG A 548 12.91 6.91 -12.76
CA ARG A 548 12.74 5.44 -12.83
C ARG A 548 13.87 4.72 -13.53
N ASP A 549 14.44 5.31 -14.57
CA ASP A 549 15.50 4.68 -15.36
C ASP A 549 16.82 4.60 -14.57
N TYR A 550 17.62 3.57 -14.83
CA TYR A 550 19.01 3.57 -14.36
C TYR A 550 19.81 4.66 -15.09
N ILE A 551 20.82 5.19 -14.43
CA ILE A 551 21.77 6.12 -15.05
C ILE A 551 23.20 5.66 -14.82
N VAL A 552 24.10 6.14 -15.69
CA VAL A 552 25.54 5.95 -15.56
C VAL A 552 26.19 7.32 -15.42
N ILE A 553 26.80 7.53 -14.26
CA ILE A 553 27.48 8.77 -13.89
C ILE A 553 29.00 8.62 -14.00
N ASN A 554 29.71 9.76 -14.00
CA ASN A 554 31.16 9.80 -14.13
C ASN A 554 31.66 9.09 -15.40
N THR A 555 31.00 9.33 -16.52
CA THR A 555 31.32 8.81 -17.84
C THR A 555 32.34 9.72 -18.57
N ASN A 556 32.74 9.39 -19.81
CA ASN A 556 33.52 10.29 -20.68
C ASN A 556 32.69 11.50 -21.16
N GLU A 557 31.37 11.40 -21.12
CA GLU A 557 30.43 12.46 -21.46
C GLU A 557 29.98 13.17 -20.17
N ASP A 558 29.94 14.49 -20.19
CA ASP A 558 29.48 15.30 -19.08
C ASP A 558 27.93 15.26 -19.00
N GLU A 559 27.41 15.28 -17.78
CA GLU A 559 25.97 15.33 -17.51
C GLU A 559 25.44 16.74 -17.79
N PHE A 560 24.22 16.83 -18.35
CA PHE A 560 23.52 18.09 -18.47
C PHE A 560 23.10 18.54 -17.08
N ASP A 561 23.49 19.77 -16.69
CA ASP A 561 23.20 20.34 -15.38
C ASP A 561 21.93 21.20 -15.45
N TYR A 562 21.98 22.33 -16.14
CA TYR A 562 20.84 23.21 -16.34
C TYR A 562 21.01 24.11 -17.59
N PRO A 563 19.90 24.65 -18.12
CA PRO A 563 19.96 25.63 -19.21
C PRO A 563 20.43 26.99 -18.70
N ASP A 564 21.44 27.60 -19.38
CA ASP A 564 21.98 28.91 -19.07
C ASP A 564 21.88 29.84 -20.31
N GLY A 565 20.77 30.58 -20.40
CA GLY A 565 20.46 31.42 -21.54
C GLY A 565 20.34 30.62 -22.83
N GLN A 566 21.22 30.92 -23.81
CA GLN A 566 21.31 30.22 -25.10
C GLN A 566 22.22 28.99 -25.07
N SER A 567 22.87 28.71 -23.95
CA SER A 567 23.80 27.60 -23.77
C SER A 567 23.29 26.61 -22.70
N ASN A 568 24.01 25.56 -22.48
CA ASN A 568 23.76 24.62 -21.38
C ASN A 568 24.98 24.55 -20.47
N LYS A 569 24.74 24.38 -19.17
CA LYS A 569 25.76 24.01 -18.21
C LYS A 569 25.86 22.48 -18.12
N TYR A 570 27.04 22.02 -17.82
CA TYR A 570 27.36 20.61 -17.67
C TYR A 570 28.06 20.39 -16.34
N THR A 571 27.84 19.23 -15.78
CA THR A 571 28.40 18.84 -14.48
C THR A 571 28.90 17.39 -14.51
N ARG A 572 29.59 16.98 -13.43
CA ARG A 572 29.91 15.60 -13.11
C ARG A 572 29.50 15.33 -11.69
N TYR A 573 28.89 14.20 -11.47
CA TYR A 573 28.49 13.78 -10.13
C TYR A 573 29.69 13.70 -9.16
N LYS A 574 29.56 14.31 -7.97
CA LYS A 574 30.60 14.40 -6.94
C LYS A 574 30.24 13.69 -5.62
N GLY A 575 29.12 12.99 -5.61
CA GLY A 575 28.60 12.32 -4.41
C GLY A 575 29.09 10.86 -4.27
N SER A 576 28.43 10.14 -3.37
CA SER A 576 28.76 8.76 -2.99
C SER A 576 27.97 7.70 -3.77
N ALA A 577 26.85 8.06 -4.42
CA ALA A 577 25.96 7.09 -5.05
C ALA A 577 26.59 6.33 -6.20
N GLY A 578 26.05 5.15 -6.43
CA GLY A 578 26.33 4.33 -7.59
C GLY A 578 27.39 3.26 -7.39
N ILE A 579 27.17 2.16 -8.09
CA ILE A 579 28.03 0.97 -8.07
C ILE A 579 29.07 1.08 -9.19
N LYS A 580 30.36 1.04 -8.85
CA LYS A 580 31.48 1.13 -9.80
C LYS A 580 31.41 0.02 -10.84
N LEU A 581 31.46 0.35 -12.13
CA LEU A 581 31.33 -0.56 -13.26
C LEU A 581 32.65 -1.21 -13.64
N THR A 582 33.12 -2.23 -12.87
CA THR A 582 34.20 -3.12 -13.37
C THR A 582 33.67 -3.97 -14.55
N PRO A 583 34.51 -4.55 -15.39
CA PRO A 583 34.07 -5.31 -16.57
C PRO A 583 33.05 -6.41 -16.24
N LEU A 584 33.23 -7.13 -15.12
CA LEU A 584 32.31 -8.17 -14.68
C LEU A 584 30.97 -7.56 -14.20
N LYS A 585 31.02 -6.50 -13.38
CA LYS A 585 29.81 -5.81 -12.92
C LYS A 585 29.06 -5.17 -14.09
N ARG A 586 29.76 -4.60 -15.05
CA ARG A 586 29.20 -4.04 -16.28
C ARG A 586 28.41 -5.11 -17.07
N LEU A 587 28.98 -6.31 -17.22
CA LEU A 587 28.26 -7.45 -17.82
C LEU A 587 27.01 -7.83 -17.01
N MET A 588 27.12 -7.94 -15.69
CA MET A 588 26.00 -8.31 -14.82
C MET A 588 24.86 -7.30 -14.92
N PHE A 589 25.15 -6.00 -14.88
CA PHE A 589 24.13 -4.95 -15.02
C PHE A 589 23.57 -4.85 -16.45
N ALA A 590 24.38 -5.09 -17.48
CA ALA A 590 23.90 -5.15 -18.85
C ALA A 590 22.86 -6.27 -19.06
N VAL A 591 23.08 -7.42 -18.42
CA VAL A 591 22.12 -8.53 -18.43
C VAL A 591 20.88 -8.18 -17.60
N ARG A 592 21.06 -7.63 -16.41
CA ARG A 592 19.96 -7.24 -15.53
C ARG A 592 19.02 -6.24 -16.20
N GLU A 593 19.57 -5.17 -16.76
CA GLU A 593 18.81 -4.07 -17.39
C GLU A 593 18.42 -4.37 -18.86
N GLY A 594 18.78 -5.56 -19.37
CA GLY A 594 18.51 -5.93 -20.77
C GLY A 594 19.17 -5.00 -21.79
N SER A 595 20.23 -4.30 -21.41
CA SER A 595 20.85 -3.21 -22.18
C SER A 595 22.20 -3.59 -22.75
N PHE A 596 22.21 -4.02 -24.03
CA PHE A 596 23.46 -4.29 -24.74
C PHE A 596 24.32 -3.00 -24.89
N LYS A 597 23.66 -1.84 -25.00
CA LYS A 597 24.36 -0.54 -25.08
C LYS A 597 25.20 -0.25 -23.84
N LEU A 598 24.71 -0.65 -22.66
CA LEU A 598 25.48 -0.56 -21.42
C LEU A 598 26.78 -1.37 -21.50
N LEU A 599 26.80 -2.51 -22.20
CA LEU A 599 27.95 -3.36 -22.34
C LEU A 599 29.03 -2.80 -23.32
N VAL A 600 28.58 -2.20 -24.43
CA VAL A 600 29.50 -1.84 -25.54
C VAL A 600 29.83 -0.34 -25.60
N SER A 601 29.15 0.54 -24.87
CA SER A 601 29.34 1.99 -24.96
C SER A 601 30.78 2.40 -24.61
N SER A 602 31.43 3.19 -25.48
CA SER A 602 32.75 3.79 -25.25
C SER A 602 32.71 4.95 -24.24
N ASN A 603 31.53 5.47 -23.91
CA ASN A 603 31.39 6.53 -22.92
C ASN A 603 31.61 6.03 -21.48
N ILE A 604 31.53 4.71 -21.27
CA ILE A 604 31.71 4.09 -19.95
C ILE A 604 33.20 3.75 -19.74
N ASN A 605 33.78 4.31 -18.71
CA ASN A 605 35.17 4.14 -18.30
C ASN A 605 35.32 3.44 -16.94
N SER A 606 36.55 3.34 -16.42
CA SER A 606 36.85 2.68 -15.13
C SER A 606 36.27 3.40 -13.90
N GLU A 607 35.98 4.71 -14.00
CA GLU A 607 35.45 5.50 -12.91
C GLU A 607 33.90 5.59 -12.95
N SER A 608 33.32 5.11 -14.05
CA SER A 608 31.86 5.13 -14.22
C SER A 608 31.15 4.27 -13.18
N ARG A 609 30.04 4.80 -12.67
CA ARG A 609 29.15 4.13 -11.73
C ARG A 609 27.74 4.03 -12.29
N ILE A 610 27.08 2.93 -12.03
CA ILE A 610 25.65 2.76 -12.35
C ILE A 610 24.82 3.08 -11.10
N VAL A 611 23.79 3.89 -11.25
CA VAL A 611 22.79 4.20 -10.21
C VAL A 611 21.47 3.56 -10.60
N ILE A 612 20.91 2.76 -9.73
CA ILE A 612 19.66 2.01 -9.92
C ILE A 612 18.67 2.27 -8.79
N ASN A 613 17.41 1.89 -8.96
CA ASN A 613 16.33 2.10 -8.00
C ASN A 613 16.30 3.57 -7.53
N ARG A 614 16.19 4.49 -8.49
CA ARG A 614 16.22 5.94 -8.27
C ARG A 614 14.89 6.49 -7.82
N ASN A 615 13.78 5.87 -8.20
CA ASN A 615 12.47 6.22 -7.67
C ASN A 615 12.46 5.99 -6.16
N ILE A 616 12.10 7.02 -5.41
CA ILE A 616 12.24 7.04 -3.94
C ILE A 616 11.28 6.06 -3.26
N GLU A 617 10.06 5.92 -3.78
CA GLU A 617 9.09 4.97 -3.24
C GLU A 617 9.51 3.51 -3.47
N GLU A 618 9.90 3.17 -4.70
CA GLU A 618 10.40 1.84 -5.04
C GLU A 618 11.66 1.51 -4.22
N ARG A 619 12.51 2.51 -4.01
CA ARG A 619 13.74 2.41 -3.23
C ARG A 619 13.47 2.02 -1.79
N VAL A 620 12.57 2.73 -1.09
CA VAL A 620 12.25 2.44 0.31
C VAL A 620 11.45 1.14 0.46
N LYS A 621 10.49 0.89 -0.44
CA LYS A 621 9.72 -0.37 -0.49
C LYS A 621 10.64 -1.59 -0.71
N LYS A 622 11.70 -1.45 -1.50
CA LYS A 622 12.67 -2.52 -1.74
C LYS A 622 13.58 -2.79 -0.53
N ILE A 623 13.94 -1.77 0.24
CA ILE A 623 14.72 -1.93 1.47
C ILE A 623 13.90 -2.61 2.56
N MET A 624 12.67 -2.14 2.79
CA MET A 624 11.78 -2.67 3.84
C MET A 624 10.35 -2.88 3.33
N PRO A 625 10.09 -3.98 2.59
CA PRO A 625 8.80 -4.24 1.94
C PRO A 625 7.68 -4.67 2.91
N TYR A 626 7.93 -4.68 4.23
CA TYR A 626 6.97 -5.11 5.26
C TYR A 626 6.27 -3.95 5.98
N LEU A 627 6.57 -2.72 5.57
CA LEU A 627 5.86 -1.51 5.98
C LEU A 627 4.87 -1.13 4.89
N SER A 628 3.77 -0.53 5.28
CA SER A 628 2.93 0.26 4.37
C SER A 628 3.50 1.67 4.31
N TYR A 629 3.52 2.27 3.15
CA TYR A 629 4.07 3.61 2.95
C TYR A 629 2.97 4.56 2.51
N GLU A 630 3.08 5.82 2.92
CA GLU A 630 2.29 6.91 2.35
C GLU A 630 2.59 7.01 0.85
N ASP A 631 1.56 7.23 0.05
CA ASP A 631 1.70 7.34 -1.42
C ASP A 631 2.10 8.76 -1.85
N ASP A 632 2.18 9.70 -0.90
CA ASP A 632 2.52 11.12 -1.10
C ASP A 632 3.82 11.46 -0.33
N PRO A 633 5.00 11.15 -0.88
CA PRO A 633 6.28 11.63 -0.37
C PRO A 633 6.36 13.14 -0.48
N TYR A 634 7.02 13.82 0.45
CA TYR A 634 7.17 15.27 0.38
C TYR A 634 8.62 15.74 0.39
N GLY A 635 8.88 16.76 -0.43
CA GLY A 635 10.16 17.41 -0.53
C GLY A 635 10.40 18.39 0.62
N VAL A 636 11.65 18.48 1.13
CA VAL A 636 12.08 19.48 2.11
C VAL A 636 13.43 20.09 1.73
N ALA A 637 13.56 21.39 1.93
CA ALA A 637 14.80 22.15 1.67
C ALA A 637 15.48 22.50 2.99
N VAL A 638 16.56 21.81 3.33
CA VAL A 638 17.23 21.93 4.63
C VAL A 638 18.75 21.93 4.46
N ASP A 639 19.43 22.83 5.15
CA ASP A 639 20.92 22.94 5.19
C ASP A 639 21.54 23.04 3.79
N GLY A 640 20.84 23.67 2.85
CA GLY A 640 21.26 23.84 1.48
C GLY A 640 21.10 22.61 0.57
N LYS A 641 20.39 21.58 1.01
CA LYS A 641 20.12 20.31 0.30
C LYS A 641 18.61 20.08 0.20
N ILE A 642 18.27 19.16 -0.70
CA ILE A 642 16.90 18.67 -0.88
C ILE A 642 16.84 17.24 -0.34
N TYR A 643 15.82 16.99 0.47
CA TYR A 643 15.50 15.66 0.99
C TYR A 643 14.05 15.32 0.67
N TRP A 644 13.77 14.04 0.58
CA TRP A 644 12.41 13.51 0.55
C TRP A 644 12.09 12.90 1.90
N MET A 645 10.91 13.19 2.40
CA MET A 645 10.36 12.56 3.59
C MET A 645 9.16 11.69 3.21
N ILE A 646 9.15 10.46 3.73
CA ILE A 646 8.12 9.47 3.43
C ILE A 646 7.61 8.90 4.75
N ASP A 647 6.30 8.90 4.92
CA ASP A 647 5.67 8.27 6.06
C ASP A 647 5.57 6.76 5.86
N ALA A 648 5.81 6.00 6.93
CA ALA A 648 5.68 4.56 6.89
C ALA A 648 4.88 4.05 8.08
N TYR A 649 3.95 3.13 7.78
CA TYR A 649 2.98 2.61 8.71
C TYR A 649 3.32 1.19 9.13
N THR A 650 3.07 0.93 10.41
CA THR A 650 2.96 -0.42 10.95
C THR A 650 1.49 -0.82 10.96
N THR A 651 1.17 -1.95 10.36
CA THR A 651 -0.20 -2.41 10.16
C THR A 651 -0.39 -3.85 10.62
N SER A 652 -1.63 -4.21 10.96
CA SER A 652 -2.03 -5.60 11.23
C SER A 652 -3.50 -5.79 10.87
N SER A 653 -3.85 -7.01 10.43
CA SER A 653 -5.24 -7.49 10.27
C SER A 653 -5.68 -8.41 11.41
N PHE A 654 -4.83 -8.59 12.44
CA PHE A 654 -5.04 -9.53 13.53
C PHE A 654 -5.14 -8.85 14.90
N TYR A 655 -5.58 -7.58 14.95
CA TYR A 655 -5.82 -6.91 16.22
C TYR A 655 -7.21 -7.29 16.75
N PRO A 656 -7.34 -7.88 17.96
CA PRO A 656 -8.61 -8.37 18.47
C PRO A 656 -9.68 -7.28 18.62
N TYR A 657 -10.92 -7.57 18.30
CA TYR A 657 -12.11 -6.71 18.46
C TYR A 657 -12.08 -5.38 17.71
N SER A 658 -11.07 -5.10 16.89
CA SER A 658 -10.97 -3.85 16.14
C SER A 658 -11.63 -3.99 14.76
N GLU A 659 -12.51 -3.04 14.42
CA GLU A 659 -13.15 -2.97 13.11
C GLU A 659 -12.12 -2.52 12.03
N PRO A 660 -12.04 -3.18 10.87
CA PRO A 660 -11.19 -2.73 9.78
C PRO A 660 -11.68 -1.41 9.18
N TYR A 661 -10.76 -0.50 8.88
CA TYR A 661 -11.09 0.76 8.22
C TYR A 661 -11.43 0.58 6.73
N SER A 662 -10.90 -0.43 6.07
CA SER A 662 -11.21 -0.77 4.69
C SER A 662 -11.29 -2.28 4.52
N LYS A 663 -12.33 -2.75 3.80
CA LYS A 663 -12.48 -4.16 3.41
C LYS A 663 -11.63 -4.50 2.20
N ASP A 664 -11.33 -3.53 1.36
CA ASP A 664 -10.59 -3.70 0.12
C ASP A 664 -9.06 -3.77 0.34
N GLU A 665 -8.55 -3.20 1.44
CA GLU A 665 -7.13 -3.17 1.81
C GLU A 665 -6.74 -4.30 2.80
N GLY A 666 -7.18 -5.52 2.55
CA GLY A 666 -6.75 -6.71 3.30
C GLY A 666 -7.26 -6.79 4.75
N ASN A 667 -8.40 -6.17 5.05
CA ASN A 667 -8.99 -6.13 6.39
C ASN A 667 -8.07 -5.57 7.48
N THR A 668 -7.24 -4.57 7.15
CA THR A 668 -6.35 -3.92 8.12
C THR A 668 -7.17 -3.28 9.23
N ASN A 669 -6.90 -3.66 10.49
CA ASN A 669 -7.63 -3.24 11.67
C ASN A 669 -6.73 -2.67 12.80
N TYR A 670 -5.48 -2.38 12.46
CA TYR A 670 -4.51 -1.67 13.29
C TYR A 670 -3.56 -0.89 12.41
N ILE A 671 -3.33 0.39 12.69
CA ILE A 671 -2.39 1.22 11.95
C ILE A 671 -1.74 2.26 12.88
N ARG A 672 -0.44 2.50 12.70
CA ARG A 672 0.35 3.56 13.38
C ARG A 672 1.35 4.17 12.41
N ASN A 673 1.51 5.49 12.48
CA ASN A 673 2.62 6.18 11.82
C ASN A 673 3.85 6.16 12.74
N SER A 674 4.47 5.01 12.85
CA SER A 674 5.58 4.80 13.79
C SER A 674 6.95 5.03 13.17
N ILE A 675 7.03 5.28 11.85
CA ILE A 675 8.31 5.37 11.15
C ILE A 675 8.27 6.53 10.14
N LYS A 676 9.33 7.35 10.18
CA LYS A 676 9.63 8.35 9.14
C LYS A 676 10.85 7.89 8.35
N VAL A 677 10.78 8.01 7.03
CA VAL A 677 11.89 7.68 6.13
C VAL A 677 12.37 8.96 5.46
N VAL A 678 13.68 9.16 5.47
CA VAL A 678 14.34 10.32 4.83
C VAL A 678 15.23 9.81 3.72
N VAL A 679 15.10 10.37 2.53
CA VAL A 679 15.93 10.07 1.36
C VAL A 679 16.66 11.35 0.92
N ASP A 680 17.98 11.30 0.81
CA ASP A 680 18.79 12.40 0.24
C ASP A 680 18.59 12.43 -1.28
N ALA A 681 18.05 13.51 -1.82
CA ALA A 681 17.74 13.64 -3.26
C ALA A 681 18.99 13.59 -4.17
N TYR A 682 20.17 13.88 -3.63
CA TYR A 682 21.44 13.88 -4.38
C TYR A 682 22.14 12.53 -4.31
N ASN A 683 22.29 11.93 -3.09
CA ASN A 683 23.05 10.69 -2.88
C ASN A 683 22.15 9.44 -2.82
N GLY A 684 20.84 9.60 -2.61
CA GLY A 684 19.91 8.49 -2.43
C GLY A 684 20.10 7.71 -1.13
N ASP A 685 20.81 8.28 -0.15
CA ASP A 685 20.93 7.70 1.19
C ASP A 685 19.55 7.62 1.85
N VAL A 686 19.20 6.47 2.40
CA VAL A 686 17.90 6.25 3.05
C VAL A 686 18.10 6.03 4.55
N LYS A 687 17.30 6.69 5.37
CA LYS A 687 17.31 6.52 6.83
C LYS A 687 15.90 6.34 7.36
N TYR A 688 15.71 5.31 8.20
CA TYR A 688 14.43 4.99 8.84
C TYR A 688 14.48 5.41 10.30
N TYR A 689 13.57 6.28 10.73
CA TYR A 689 13.48 6.80 12.10
C TYR A 689 12.18 6.33 12.76
N ILE A 690 12.29 5.72 13.95
CA ILE A 690 11.13 5.34 14.76
C ILE A 690 10.62 6.58 15.50
N THR A 691 9.40 6.97 15.22
CA THR A 691 8.70 8.11 15.83
C THR A 691 7.95 7.71 17.10
N ASP A 692 7.32 6.52 17.09
CA ASP A 692 6.60 5.99 18.26
C ASP A 692 7.32 4.76 18.84
N LYS A 693 8.03 4.97 19.96
CA LYS A 693 8.72 3.91 20.71
C LYS A 693 7.76 2.99 21.48
N ASN A 694 6.49 3.38 21.59
CA ASN A 694 5.46 2.58 22.27
C ASN A 694 4.74 1.63 21.32
N ASP A 695 4.94 1.75 20.00
CA ASP A 695 4.35 0.81 19.05
C ASP A 695 5.09 -0.54 19.07
N PRO A 696 4.44 -1.63 19.50
CA PRO A 696 5.07 -2.95 19.59
C PRO A 696 5.47 -3.53 18.24
N ILE A 697 4.80 -3.15 17.13
CA ILE A 697 5.14 -3.62 15.78
C ILE A 697 6.45 -2.97 15.33
N ALA A 698 6.58 -1.65 15.45
CA ALA A 698 7.83 -0.94 15.14
C ALA A 698 9.01 -1.47 15.97
N MET A 699 8.79 -1.69 17.29
CA MET A 699 9.83 -2.24 18.16
C MET A 699 10.18 -3.69 17.85
N THR A 700 9.24 -4.49 17.35
CA THR A 700 9.50 -5.83 16.83
C THR A 700 10.37 -5.75 15.58
N TYR A 701 10.05 -4.86 14.64
CA TYR A 701 10.87 -4.65 13.44
C TYR A 701 12.29 -4.15 13.77
N LYS A 702 12.42 -3.25 14.75
CA LYS A 702 13.74 -2.83 15.24
C LYS A 702 14.58 -4.02 15.80
N LYS A 703 13.95 -4.93 16.55
CA LYS A 703 14.61 -6.17 17.02
C LYS A 703 14.97 -7.13 15.88
N MET A 704 14.18 -7.13 14.80
CA MET A 704 14.45 -7.96 13.61
C MET A 704 15.58 -7.37 12.75
N PHE A 705 15.60 -6.05 12.56
CA PHE A 705 16.52 -5.30 11.71
C PHE A 705 17.23 -4.17 12.47
N PRO A 706 18.07 -4.46 13.47
CA PRO A 706 18.59 -3.45 14.41
C PRO A 706 19.52 -2.40 13.77
N LYS A 707 20.07 -2.69 12.57
CA LYS A 707 20.92 -1.74 11.83
C LYS A 707 20.14 -0.83 10.88
N LEU A 708 18.85 -1.10 10.66
CA LEU A 708 18.01 -0.32 9.75
C LEU A 708 17.39 0.88 10.46
N PHE A 709 16.84 0.66 11.63
CA PHE A 709 16.03 1.64 12.35
C PHE A 709 16.85 2.45 13.35
N LYS A 710 16.73 3.76 13.26
CA LYS A 710 17.24 4.75 14.22
C LYS A 710 16.09 5.29 15.07
N ASP A 711 16.42 5.92 16.20
CA ASP A 711 15.42 6.64 16.97
C ASP A 711 15.21 8.04 16.37
N ILE A 712 14.00 8.60 16.51
CA ILE A 712 13.70 9.96 16.01
C ILE A 712 14.60 11.02 16.63
N ASP A 713 15.14 10.76 17.83
CA ASP A 713 16.06 11.66 18.51
C ASP A 713 17.44 11.75 17.82
N GLU A 714 17.76 10.79 16.94
CA GLU A 714 18.97 10.80 16.10
C GLU A 714 18.76 11.58 14.79
N MET A 715 17.54 12.03 14.50
CA MET A 715 17.25 12.85 13.32
C MET A 715 17.81 14.26 13.56
N PRO A 716 18.52 14.87 12.58
CA PRO A 716 18.94 16.26 12.67
C PRO A 716 17.76 17.19 13.00
N ALA A 717 17.99 18.16 13.89
CA ALA A 717 16.93 19.07 14.34
C ALA A 717 16.32 19.86 13.17
N SER A 718 17.13 20.23 12.18
CA SER A 718 16.72 20.87 10.95
C SER A 718 15.73 20.04 10.11
N LEU A 719 15.92 18.72 10.01
CA LEU A 719 14.98 17.81 9.37
C LEU A 719 13.74 17.54 10.25
N LYS A 720 13.97 17.42 11.57
CA LYS A 720 12.89 17.12 12.53
C LYS A 720 11.82 18.22 12.57
N SER A 721 12.19 19.49 12.30
CA SER A 721 11.24 20.60 12.24
C SER A 721 10.26 20.53 11.06
N HIS A 722 10.54 19.71 10.06
CA HIS A 722 9.68 19.50 8.89
C HIS A 722 8.86 18.20 8.95
N VAL A 723 8.94 17.43 10.05
CA VAL A 723 8.09 16.25 10.24
C VAL A 723 6.62 16.68 10.34
N ARG A 724 5.75 16.15 9.50
CA ARG A 724 4.31 16.40 9.52
C ARG A 724 3.52 15.11 9.76
N TYR A 725 2.30 15.22 10.26
CA TYR A 725 1.39 14.09 10.43
C TYR A 725 0.76 13.74 9.10
N PRO A 726 0.75 12.45 8.68
CA PRO A 726 0.32 12.07 7.34
C PRO A 726 -1.19 12.19 7.15
N HIS A 727 -1.59 12.66 5.96
CA HIS A 727 -2.99 12.85 5.60
C HIS A 727 -3.78 11.54 5.56
N SER A 728 -3.22 10.46 5.02
CA SER A 728 -3.93 9.18 4.88
C SER A 728 -4.29 8.60 6.25
N LEU A 729 -3.37 8.62 7.21
CA LEU A 729 -3.67 8.17 8.56
C LEU A 729 -4.72 9.06 9.24
N PHE A 730 -4.61 10.39 9.05
CA PHE A 730 -5.55 11.32 9.64
C PHE A 730 -6.98 11.13 9.09
N LYS A 731 -7.14 10.88 7.78
CA LYS A 731 -8.42 10.50 7.16
C LYS A 731 -9.00 9.23 7.76
N ILE A 732 -8.17 8.18 7.89
CA ILE A 732 -8.59 6.90 8.50
C ILE A 732 -9.06 7.14 9.93
N GLN A 733 -8.29 7.89 10.73
CA GLN A 733 -8.64 8.20 12.11
C GLN A 733 -9.93 9.04 12.20
N ALA A 734 -10.12 9.99 11.28
CA ALA A 734 -11.33 10.80 11.20
C ALA A 734 -12.55 9.94 10.86
N ASP A 735 -12.47 9.07 9.86
CA ASP A 735 -13.57 8.18 9.50
C ASP A 735 -13.92 7.22 10.65
N VAL A 736 -12.92 6.63 11.32
CA VAL A 736 -13.13 5.78 12.50
C VAL A 736 -13.73 6.56 13.66
N TYR A 737 -13.18 7.74 13.98
CA TYR A 737 -13.62 8.56 15.09
C TYR A 737 -15.07 9.06 14.90
N GLY A 738 -15.49 9.29 13.66
CA GLY A 738 -16.87 9.67 13.32
C GLY A 738 -17.94 8.76 13.92
N ARG A 739 -17.62 7.47 14.13
CA ARG A 739 -18.49 6.51 14.81
C ARG A 739 -17.99 6.18 16.23
N TYR A 740 -16.71 5.94 16.38
CA TYR A 740 -16.12 5.43 17.61
C TYR A 740 -15.84 6.49 18.69
N HIS A 741 -16.22 7.77 18.47
CA HIS A 741 -16.25 8.77 19.54
C HIS A 741 -17.40 8.52 20.55
N MET A 742 -18.43 7.75 20.16
CA MET A 742 -19.56 7.36 21.01
C MET A 742 -19.12 6.29 22.02
N ASN A 743 -18.87 6.69 23.27
CA ASN A 743 -18.45 5.79 24.34
C ASN A 743 -19.65 5.08 25.01
N ASP A 744 -20.87 5.66 24.96
CA ASP A 744 -22.08 5.00 25.42
C ASP A 744 -22.51 3.93 24.43
N VAL A 745 -22.60 2.68 24.90
CA VAL A 745 -22.91 1.51 24.06
C VAL A 745 -24.30 1.61 23.42
N LYS A 746 -25.28 2.25 24.09
CA LYS A 746 -26.62 2.40 23.52
C LYS A 746 -26.65 3.42 22.40
N VAL A 747 -26.00 4.56 22.62
CA VAL A 747 -25.82 5.62 21.59
C VAL A 747 -25.07 5.06 20.38
N PHE A 748 -24.01 4.29 20.63
CA PHE A 748 -23.23 3.62 19.59
C PHE A 748 -24.05 2.61 18.78
N TYR A 749 -24.81 1.75 19.47
CA TYR A 749 -25.67 0.74 18.83
C TYR A 749 -26.73 1.38 17.94
N GLN A 750 -27.36 2.45 18.41
CA GLN A 750 -28.42 3.17 17.69
C GLN A 750 -27.87 4.09 16.59
N ASN A 751 -26.55 4.30 16.53
CA ASN A 751 -25.89 5.31 15.69
C ASN A 751 -26.52 6.71 15.85
N GLU A 752 -26.91 7.08 17.10
CA GLU A 752 -27.68 8.29 17.38
C GLU A 752 -26.87 9.56 17.11
N ASP A 753 -25.57 9.54 17.36
CA ASP A 753 -24.64 10.66 17.18
C ASP A 753 -23.55 10.32 16.16
N LEU A 754 -23.91 9.73 15.03
CA LEU A 754 -22.97 9.36 13.97
C LEU A 754 -22.50 10.60 13.21
N TRP A 755 -21.19 10.81 13.11
CA TRP A 755 -20.56 11.91 12.39
C TRP A 755 -19.88 11.44 11.11
N GLU A 756 -19.79 12.35 10.16
CA GLU A 756 -18.99 12.18 8.93
C GLU A 756 -18.16 13.43 8.68
N VAL A 757 -17.03 13.28 8.01
CA VAL A 757 -16.24 14.41 7.55
C VAL A 757 -17.11 15.27 6.65
N SER A 758 -17.18 16.58 6.91
CA SER A 758 -18.00 17.53 6.16
C SER A 758 -17.61 17.53 4.68
N HIS A 759 -18.53 17.98 3.83
CA HIS A 759 -18.29 18.17 2.40
C HIS A 759 -18.02 19.64 2.09
N GLU A 760 -17.33 19.88 0.99
CA GLU A 760 -17.06 21.21 0.40
C GLU A 760 -17.27 21.17 -1.10
N ILE A 761 -17.36 22.34 -1.76
CA ILE A 761 -17.26 22.45 -3.21
C ILE A 761 -15.82 22.83 -3.56
N TYR A 762 -15.12 21.95 -4.28
CA TYR A 762 -13.77 22.21 -4.78
C TYR A 762 -13.75 22.19 -6.31
N GLY A 763 -13.16 23.21 -6.92
CA GLY A 763 -13.28 23.42 -8.36
C GLY A 763 -14.74 23.73 -8.73
N THR A 764 -15.46 22.73 -9.20
CA THR A 764 -16.89 22.76 -9.55
C THR A 764 -17.64 21.54 -9.03
N ARG A 765 -17.08 20.79 -8.10
CA ARG A 765 -17.63 19.51 -7.64
C ARG A 765 -17.66 19.44 -6.12
N GLU A 766 -18.73 18.83 -5.61
CA GLU A 766 -18.79 18.46 -4.21
C GLU A 766 -17.83 17.29 -3.94
N ARG A 767 -17.08 17.40 -2.84
CA ARG A 767 -16.21 16.33 -2.31
C ARG A 767 -16.23 16.35 -0.78
N LYS A 768 -15.75 15.28 -0.15
CA LYS A 768 -15.39 15.32 1.27
C LYS A 768 -14.24 16.31 1.45
N THR A 769 -14.28 17.09 2.52
CA THR A 769 -13.17 17.99 2.89
C THR A 769 -11.88 17.19 3.08
N GLU A 770 -10.81 17.63 2.45
CA GLU A 770 -9.48 17.07 2.63
C GLU A 770 -8.80 17.66 3.87
N PRO A 771 -7.87 16.93 4.53
CA PRO A 771 -7.11 17.49 5.64
C PRO A 771 -6.36 18.76 5.23
N ASN A 772 -6.65 19.85 5.91
CA ASN A 772 -6.06 21.14 5.61
C ASN A 772 -5.01 21.51 6.65
N TYR A 773 -3.77 21.75 6.21
CA TYR A 773 -2.72 22.29 7.08
C TYR A 773 -2.93 23.79 7.30
N LEU A 774 -2.70 24.23 8.52
CA LEU A 774 -2.76 25.62 8.93
C LEU A 774 -1.75 25.88 10.05
N VAL A 775 -1.05 27.00 10.00
CA VAL A 775 -0.34 27.56 11.16
C VAL A 775 -1.35 28.40 11.93
N THR A 776 -1.71 27.98 13.14
CA THR A 776 -2.72 28.65 13.96
C THR A 776 -2.36 28.63 15.44
N ARG A 777 -2.78 29.67 16.15
CA ARG A 777 -2.70 29.70 17.60
C ARG A 777 -3.87 28.95 18.19
N ILE A 778 -3.59 27.83 18.83
CA ILE A 778 -4.60 27.04 19.54
C ILE A 778 -5.01 27.79 20.82
N PRO A 779 -6.31 27.99 21.10
CA PRO A 779 -6.76 28.62 22.33
C PRO A 779 -6.14 28.01 23.58
N GLY A 780 -5.49 28.86 24.40
CA GLY A 780 -4.75 28.44 25.60
C GLY A 780 -3.28 28.07 25.36
N GLU A 781 -2.77 28.14 24.14
CA GLU A 781 -1.34 27.98 23.83
C GLU A 781 -0.70 29.35 23.56
N GLU A 782 0.58 29.48 23.88
CA GLU A 782 1.30 30.79 23.74
C GLU A 782 1.77 31.04 22.30
N LYS A 783 2.01 29.99 21.53
CA LYS A 783 2.60 30.04 20.19
C LYS A 783 1.68 29.37 19.15
N ALA A 784 1.73 29.88 17.92
CA ALA A 784 1.14 29.21 16.80
C ALA A 784 1.82 27.87 16.54
N GLU A 785 1.03 26.88 16.15
CA GLU A 785 1.47 25.53 15.78
C GLU A 785 0.98 25.16 14.39
N PHE A 786 1.75 24.34 13.71
CA PHE A 786 1.33 23.72 12.47
C PHE A 786 0.39 22.56 12.78
N VAL A 787 -0.85 22.66 12.33
CA VAL A 787 -1.92 21.67 12.59
C VAL A 787 -2.53 21.21 11.27
N SER A 788 -3.15 20.04 11.25
CA SER A 788 -4.04 19.63 10.19
C SER A 788 -5.45 19.44 10.75
N MET A 789 -6.49 19.87 10.00
CA MET A 789 -7.86 19.95 10.50
C MET A 789 -8.85 19.31 9.54
N LEU A 790 -9.91 18.72 10.12
CA LEU A 790 -11.07 18.18 9.42
C LEU A 790 -12.37 18.56 10.17
N PRO A 791 -13.32 19.24 9.54
CA PRO A 791 -14.62 19.51 10.13
C PRO A 791 -15.52 18.28 10.07
N TYR A 792 -16.35 18.09 11.11
CA TYR A 792 -17.38 17.06 11.17
C TYR A 792 -18.78 17.65 11.09
N SER A 793 -19.63 16.92 10.38
CA SER A 793 -21.09 17.09 10.39
C SER A 793 -21.78 15.85 10.90
N PRO A 794 -22.95 15.95 11.54
CA PRO A 794 -23.78 14.77 11.80
C PRO A 794 -24.17 14.15 10.47
N LYS A 795 -24.23 12.84 10.41
CA LYS A 795 -24.64 12.12 9.20
C LYS A 795 -25.97 12.66 8.66
N SER A 796 -26.03 12.93 7.36
CA SER A 796 -27.20 13.46 6.68
C SER A 796 -27.60 14.90 7.09
N LYS A 797 -26.71 15.67 7.70
CA LYS A 797 -26.88 17.10 7.99
C LYS A 797 -25.65 17.88 7.53
N GLN A 798 -25.83 19.18 7.32
CA GLN A 798 -24.73 20.04 6.82
C GLN A 798 -24.12 20.95 7.89
N ASN A 799 -24.77 21.09 9.06
CA ASN A 799 -24.20 21.87 10.18
C ASN A 799 -23.03 21.13 10.81
N MET A 800 -22.03 21.87 11.29
CA MET A 800 -20.88 21.27 11.98
C MET A 800 -21.20 20.87 13.42
N THR A 801 -20.52 19.78 13.86
CA THR A 801 -20.57 19.28 15.24
C THR A 801 -19.22 19.35 15.93
N GLY A 802 -18.15 19.49 15.18
CA GLY A 802 -16.78 19.66 15.73
C GLY A 802 -15.72 19.75 14.63
N ILE A 803 -14.50 20.02 15.06
CA ILE A 803 -13.30 20.01 14.20
C ILE A 803 -12.27 19.09 14.83
N LEU A 804 -11.90 18.01 14.16
CA LEU A 804 -10.77 17.16 14.54
C LEU A 804 -9.48 17.76 14.01
N MET A 805 -8.45 17.79 14.86
CA MET A 805 -7.13 18.35 14.53
C MET A 805 -6.01 17.40 14.92
N THR A 806 -4.92 17.42 14.13
CA THR A 806 -3.64 16.84 14.52
C THR A 806 -2.61 17.93 14.75
N ARG A 807 -1.81 17.80 15.80
CA ARG A 807 -0.70 18.72 16.10
C ARG A 807 0.60 18.17 15.50
N ASN A 808 1.39 19.00 14.84
CA ASN A 808 2.58 18.57 14.10
C ASN A 808 3.90 18.99 14.72
N ASP A 809 3.90 19.91 15.70
CA ASP A 809 5.13 20.53 16.18
C ASP A 809 5.67 19.92 17.48
N GLY A 810 6.98 19.69 17.49
CA GLY A 810 7.78 19.34 18.67
C GLY A 810 7.23 18.15 19.47
N LYS A 811 7.02 18.35 20.79
CA LYS A 811 6.46 17.34 21.71
C LYS A 811 4.97 17.06 21.52
N ASN A 812 4.31 17.89 20.74
CA ASN A 812 2.87 17.75 20.46
C ASN A 812 2.61 16.93 19.19
N TYR A 813 3.65 16.58 18.43
CA TYR A 813 3.53 15.77 17.23
C TYR A 813 2.65 14.51 17.42
N GLY A 814 1.64 14.36 16.56
CA GLY A 814 0.75 13.21 16.54
C GLY A 814 -0.36 13.20 17.60
N LYS A 815 -0.49 14.25 18.40
CA LYS A 815 -1.64 14.40 19.30
C LYS A 815 -2.87 14.80 18.52
N LEU A 816 -3.96 14.05 18.74
CA LEU A 816 -5.28 14.37 18.23
C LEU A 816 -6.02 15.28 19.23
N MET A 817 -6.68 16.31 18.72
CA MET A 817 -7.53 17.22 19.48
C MET A 817 -8.86 17.43 18.75
N LEU A 818 -9.94 17.48 19.50
CA LEU A 818 -11.27 17.77 18.96
C LEU A 818 -11.81 19.05 19.57
N TYR A 819 -12.16 20.06 18.76
CA TYR A 819 -13.08 21.10 19.17
C TYR A 819 -14.51 20.59 19.00
N ARG A 820 -15.22 20.42 20.12
CA ARG A 820 -16.60 19.99 20.16
C ARG A 820 -17.53 21.18 20.26
N PHE A 821 -18.47 21.31 19.34
CA PHE A 821 -19.41 22.41 19.30
C PHE A 821 -20.65 22.15 20.16
N PRO A 822 -21.29 23.22 20.68
CA PRO A 822 -22.50 23.12 21.49
C PRO A 822 -23.68 22.61 20.65
N LYS A 823 -24.43 21.64 21.19
CA LYS A 823 -25.59 21.04 20.50
C LYS A 823 -26.87 21.89 20.52
N ASN A 824 -26.89 22.97 21.31
CA ASN A 824 -28.04 23.86 21.51
C ASN A 824 -28.12 25.02 20.53
N ARG A 825 -27.19 25.13 19.59
CA ARG A 825 -27.17 26.12 18.50
C ARG A 825 -26.63 25.50 17.22
N THR A 826 -27.04 26.05 16.09
CA THR A 826 -26.53 25.62 14.78
C THR A 826 -25.21 26.33 14.48
N ILE A 827 -24.18 25.55 14.17
CA ILE A 827 -22.90 26.04 13.65
C ILE A 827 -22.88 25.69 12.17
N TYR A 828 -22.72 26.68 11.31
CA TYR A 828 -22.72 26.46 9.87
C TYR A 828 -21.58 25.54 9.45
N GLY A 829 -21.93 24.52 8.67
CA GLY A 829 -20.93 23.67 8.03
C GLY A 829 -20.50 24.25 6.68
N PRO A 830 -19.40 23.72 6.09
CA PRO A 830 -18.88 24.22 4.82
C PRO A 830 -19.94 24.28 3.72
N MET A 831 -20.74 23.24 3.52
CA MET A 831 -21.82 23.22 2.50
C MET A 831 -22.93 24.25 2.74
N GLN A 832 -23.15 24.68 4.00
CA GLN A 832 -24.13 25.75 4.29
C GLN A 832 -23.56 27.12 3.93
N ILE A 833 -22.26 27.32 4.17
CA ILE A 833 -21.56 28.54 3.72
C ILE A 833 -21.51 28.59 2.19
N GLU A 834 -21.21 27.45 1.54
CA GLU A 834 -21.25 27.32 0.08
C GLU A 834 -22.62 27.72 -0.50
N ALA A 835 -23.69 27.26 0.13
CA ALA A 835 -25.05 27.63 -0.28
C ALA A 835 -25.34 29.12 -0.09
N GLN A 836 -24.82 29.76 0.98
CA GLN A 836 -24.94 31.21 1.17
C GLN A 836 -24.15 31.99 0.11
N ILE A 837 -22.96 31.50 -0.25
CA ILE A 837 -22.14 32.10 -1.33
C ILE A 837 -22.89 32.05 -2.67
N ASP A 838 -23.49 30.91 -3.01
CA ASP A 838 -24.24 30.70 -4.25
C ASP A 838 -25.52 31.56 -4.31
N GLN A 839 -26.13 31.85 -3.17
CA GLN A 839 -27.31 32.72 -3.04
C GLN A 839 -26.96 34.23 -3.10
N ASN A 840 -25.69 34.59 -2.92
CA ASN A 840 -25.27 35.99 -3.02
C ASN A 840 -25.35 36.48 -4.48
N THR A 841 -26.17 37.49 -4.71
CA THR A 841 -26.47 38.00 -6.07
C THR A 841 -25.22 38.47 -6.80
N LYS A 842 -24.30 39.20 -6.16
CA LYS A 842 -23.07 39.71 -6.74
C LYS A 842 -22.15 38.58 -7.16
N ILE A 843 -21.96 37.60 -6.26
CA ILE A 843 -21.08 36.46 -6.50
C ILE A 843 -21.65 35.59 -7.64
N SER A 844 -22.93 35.28 -7.58
CA SER A 844 -23.64 34.48 -8.60
C SER A 844 -23.59 35.10 -9.98
N GLN A 845 -23.70 36.45 -10.08
CA GLN A 845 -23.52 37.20 -11.33
C GLN A 845 -22.10 37.07 -11.88
N ASP A 846 -21.07 37.27 -11.05
CA ASP A 846 -19.68 37.15 -11.46
C ASP A 846 -19.36 35.72 -11.92
N PHE A 847 -19.78 34.68 -11.19
CA PHE A 847 -19.58 33.28 -11.58
C PHE A 847 -20.24 32.95 -12.92
N SER A 848 -21.45 33.46 -13.15
CA SER A 848 -22.16 33.30 -14.43
C SER A 848 -21.44 34.00 -15.58
N LEU A 849 -20.93 35.22 -15.34
CA LEU A 849 -20.17 36.00 -16.34
C LEU A 849 -18.85 35.30 -16.69
N TRP A 850 -18.09 34.86 -15.70
CA TRP A 850 -16.80 34.22 -15.91
C TRP A 850 -16.91 32.86 -16.61
N SER A 851 -18.02 32.17 -16.47
CA SER A 851 -18.26 30.89 -17.17
C SER A 851 -18.57 31.06 -18.66
N GLN A 852 -18.97 32.27 -19.11
CA GLN A 852 -19.42 32.50 -20.50
C GLN A 852 -18.38 33.17 -21.39
N ALA A 853 -17.38 33.85 -20.87
CA ALA A 853 -16.49 34.75 -21.58
C ALA A 853 -15.15 34.16 -22.07
N GLY A 854 -15.06 32.82 -22.26
CA GLY A 854 -13.81 32.18 -22.65
C GLY A 854 -12.84 31.95 -21.47
N SER A 855 -13.35 32.04 -20.27
CA SER A 855 -12.69 31.75 -19.01
C SER A 855 -13.51 30.71 -18.23
N THR A 856 -12.89 30.15 -17.24
CA THR A 856 -13.52 29.20 -16.29
C THR A 856 -13.12 29.62 -14.88
N TYR A 857 -14.11 29.76 -13.99
CA TYR A 857 -13.81 29.93 -12.58
C TYR A 857 -13.73 28.57 -11.89
N SER A 858 -12.98 28.53 -10.82
CA SER A 858 -12.94 27.38 -9.91
C SER A 858 -12.86 27.86 -8.47
N ARG A 859 -13.51 27.11 -7.59
CA ARG A 859 -13.52 27.37 -6.15
C ARG A 859 -12.34 26.65 -5.52
N GLY A 860 -11.63 27.32 -4.62
CA GLY A 860 -10.62 26.68 -3.80
C GLY A 860 -11.25 25.91 -2.63
N SER A 861 -10.44 25.36 -1.75
CA SER A 861 -10.94 24.76 -0.51
C SER A 861 -11.55 25.81 0.40
N LEU A 862 -12.70 25.49 0.99
CA LEU A 862 -13.30 26.32 2.03
C LEU A 862 -12.63 25.99 3.38
N PHE A 863 -11.83 26.96 3.87
CA PHE A 863 -11.16 26.83 5.17
C PHE A 863 -12.06 27.25 6.31
N VAL A 864 -12.15 26.43 7.34
CA VAL A 864 -12.76 26.80 8.62
C VAL A 864 -11.63 27.10 9.60
N VAL A 865 -11.43 28.35 9.91
CA VAL A 865 -10.33 28.85 10.76
C VAL A 865 -10.85 29.26 12.13
N PRO A 866 -10.48 28.54 13.21
CA PRO A 866 -10.78 28.97 14.57
C PRO A 866 -9.90 30.15 14.95
N ILE A 867 -10.52 31.27 15.35
CA ILE A 867 -9.85 32.43 15.89
C ILE A 867 -10.46 32.74 17.25
N ASN A 868 -9.68 32.66 18.32
CA ASN A 868 -10.16 32.69 19.69
C ASN A 868 -11.26 31.62 19.92
N ASN A 869 -12.50 32.03 20.17
CA ASN A 869 -13.66 31.15 20.30
C ASN A 869 -14.65 31.24 19.15
N SER A 870 -14.27 31.88 18.06
CA SER A 870 -15.11 32.08 16.87
C SER A 870 -14.58 31.31 15.66
N LEU A 871 -15.44 31.15 14.65
CA LEU A 871 -15.08 30.49 13.39
C LEU A 871 -15.16 31.48 12.22
N LEU A 872 -14.10 31.53 11.44
CA LEU A 872 -14.02 32.27 10.21
C LEU A 872 -13.94 31.30 9.03
N TYR A 873 -14.68 31.57 7.96
CA TYR A 873 -14.68 30.75 6.75
C TYR A 873 -14.03 31.52 5.61
N ILE A 874 -13.08 30.92 4.93
CA ILE A 874 -12.31 31.58 3.87
C ILE A 874 -12.28 30.69 2.64
N GLU A 875 -12.60 31.25 1.47
CA GLU A 875 -12.56 30.53 0.20
C GLU A 875 -11.93 31.41 -0.89
N PRO A 876 -10.81 30.99 -1.49
CA PRO A 876 -10.25 31.66 -2.65
C PRO A 876 -10.98 31.26 -3.93
N ILE A 877 -11.23 32.21 -4.81
CA ILE A 877 -11.85 31.98 -6.12
C ILE A 877 -10.83 32.24 -7.21
N TYR A 878 -10.61 31.22 -8.03
CA TYR A 878 -9.68 31.25 -9.15
C TYR A 878 -10.39 31.53 -10.47
N LEU A 879 -9.70 32.26 -11.34
CA LEU A 879 -10.07 32.45 -12.73
C LEU A 879 -8.97 31.93 -13.63
N GLU A 880 -9.33 31.08 -14.57
CA GLU A 880 -8.43 30.49 -15.56
C GLU A 880 -8.96 30.78 -16.96
N ALA A 881 -8.11 31.33 -17.84
CA ALA A 881 -8.48 31.52 -19.23
C ALA A 881 -8.47 30.20 -19.98
N SER A 882 -9.46 29.92 -20.84
CA SER A 882 -9.62 28.65 -21.57
C SER A 882 -8.40 28.31 -22.46
N ASN A 883 -7.60 29.31 -22.85
CA ASN A 883 -6.42 29.19 -23.70
C ASN A 883 -5.08 29.28 -22.93
N SER A 884 -5.12 29.61 -21.63
CA SER A 884 -3.93 29.78 -20.80
C SER A 884 -4.19 29.10 -19.46
N ALA A 885 -3.53 28.00 -19.23
CA ALA A 885 -3.75 27.16 -18.04
C ALA A 885 -3.06 27.69 -16.77
N ILE A 886 -3.05 29.01 -16.54
CA ILE A 886 -2.53 29.61 -15.30
C ILE A 886 -3.72 30.13 -14.50
N PRO A 887 -4.06 29.47 -13.38
CA PRO A 887 -5.09 29.94 -12.45
C PRO A 887 -4.60 31.19 -11.71
N GLU A 888 -5.46 32.19 -11.59
CA GLU A 888 -5.21 33.43 -10.84
C GLU A 888 -6.26 33.56 -9.74
N VAL A 889 -5.86 33.88 -8.51
CA VAL A 889 -6.80 34.27 -7.45
C VAL A 889 -7.45 35.58 -7.84
N LYS A 890 -8.75 35.53 -8.10
CA LYS A 890 -9.51 36.71 -8.55
C LYS A 890 -10.25 37.36 -7.40
N ARG A 891 -10.71 36.57 -6.44
CA ARG A 891 -11.43 37.04 -5.25
C ARG A 891 -11.08 36.14 -4.08
N VAL A 892 -11.21 36.70 -2.90
CA VAL A 892 -11.23 35.95 -1.64
C VAL A 892 -12.59 36.17 -0.98
N ILE A 893 -13.28 35.10 -0.71
CA ILE A 893 -14.53 35.12 0.04
C ILE A 893 -14.18 34.90 1.51
N VAL A 894 -14.69 35.77 2.37
CA VAL A 894 -14.65 35.59 3.83
C VAL A 894 -16.07 35.62 4.36
N ALA A 895 -16.48 34.53 5.03
CA ALA A 895 -17.78 34.46 5.66
C ALA A 895 -17.63 34.39 7.18
N TYR A 896 -18.45 35.20 7.86
CA TYR A 896 -18.57 35.20 9.30
C TYR A 896 -20.05 35.36 9.67
N GLU A 897 -20.62 34.34 10.30
CA GLU A 897 -22.05 34.24 10.53
C GLU A 897 -22.86 34.36 9.22
N ASP A 898 -23.80 35.28 9.14
CA ASP A 898 -24.63 35.58 7.96
C ASP A 898 -24.03 36.67 7.04
N LYS A 899 -22.80 37.11 7.33
CA LYS A 899 -22.11 38.14 6.55
C LYS A 899 -21.08 37.50 5.61
N ILE A 900 -21.06 37.95 4.37
CA ILE A 900 -20.09 37.50 3.37
C ILE A 900 -19.40 38.71 2.77
N ALA A 901 -18.06 38.76 2.87
CA ALA A 901 -17.22 39.67 2.11
C ALA A 901 -16.70 38.97 0.84
N TYR A 902 -16.61 39.69 -0.24
CA TYR A 902 -16.17 39.20 -1.56
C TYR A 902 -15.27 40.23 -2.20
N GLU A 903 -13.98 40.17 -1.90
CA GLU A 903 -13.01 41.20 -2.21
C GLU A 903 -11.79 40.63 -2.96
N PRO A 904 -10.93 41.47 -3.57
CA PRO A 904 -9.75 41.02 -4.31
C PRO A 904 -8.66 40.36 -3.42
N THR A 905 -8.58 40.75 -2.15
CA THR A 905 -7.58 40.24 -1.19
C THR A 905 -8.22 39.85 0.12
N LEU A 906 -7.51 39.03 0.93
CA LEU A 906 -7.96 38.63 2.26
C LEU A 906 -8.08 39.85 3.19
N GLU A 907 -7.11 40.73 3.16
CA GLU A 907 -7.10 41.95 3.99
C GLU A 907 -8.34 42.81 3.70
N ALA A 908 -8.63 43.08 2.42
CA ALA A 908 -9.82 43.86 2.04
C ALA A 908 -11.14 43.19 2.47
N ALA A 909 -11.20 41.85 2.43
CA ALA A 909 -12.36 41.09 2.88
C ALA A 909 -12.54 41.16 4.40
N LEU A 910 -11.46 41.10 5.16
CA LEU A 910 -11.48 41.22 6.61
C LEU A 910 -11.84 42.65 7.05
N GLU A 911 -11.30 43.71 6.37
CA GLU A 911 -11.68 45.09 6.58
C GLU A 911 -13.15 45.35 6.29
N SER A 912 -13.68 44.76 5.22
CA SER A 912 -15.09 44.84 4.85
C SER A 912 -16.05 44.26 5.89
N LEU A 913 -15.63 43.19 6.60
CA LEU A 913 -16.45 42.53 7.62
C LEU A 913 -16.34 43.20 9.00
N PHE A 914 -15.14 43.58 9.41
CA PHE A 914 -14.83 43.97 10.78
C PHE A 914 -14.52 45.47 10.96
N GLY A 915 -14.44 46.22 9.86
CA GLY A 915 -14.13 47.67 9.85
C GLY A 915 -12.63 48.00 9.89
N GLU A 916 -12.27 49.27 9.69
CA GLU A 916 -10.87 49.76 9.74
C GLU A 916 -10.37 49.77 11.21
N GLY A 917 -10.06 48.61 11.75
CA GLY A 917 -9.13 48.46 12.86
C GLY A 917 -7.73 48.34 12.26
N GLU A 918 -6.68 48.90 12.92
CA GLU A 918 -5.28 48.73 12.46
C GLU A 918 -4.95 47.25 12.28
N ILE A 919 -5.27 46.72 11.11
CA ILE A 919 -4.77 45.42 10.66
C ILE A 919 -3.37 45.73 10.13
N SER A 920 -2.41 45.77 11.06
CA SER A 920 -1.02 46.03 10.79
C SER A 920 -0.45 44.92 9.92
N SER A 921 -0.39 45.10 8.62
CA SER A 921 0.57 44.38 7.79
C SER A 921 1.96 44.82 8.26
N ASN A 922 2.66 43.97 9.00
CA ASN A 922 4.07 44.13 9.30
C ASN A 922 4.90 44.07 8.02
N ASN A 923 4.91 45.18 7.30
CA ASN A 923 5.88 45.46 6.27
C ASN A 923 6.76 46.61 6.78
N PRO A 924 8.02 46.41 7.16
CA PRO A 924 8.87 47.50 7.59
C PRO A 924 9.43 48.25 6.39
N GLU A 925 8.67 49.16 5.86
CA GLU A 925 9.23 50.31 5.14
C GLU A 925 8.81 51.58 5.85
N PRO A 926 9.75 52.38 6.34
CA PRO A 926 9.45 53.67 6.93
C PRO A 926 9.16 54.69 5.79
N LYS A 927 7.92 54.81 5.36
CA LYS A 927 7.47 55.94 4.58
C LYS A 927 6.94 57.01 5.52
N SER A 928 7.46 58.20 5.40
CA SER A 928 6.99 59.37 6.18
C SER A 928 5.49 59.57 5.93
N GLU A 929 4.76 59.95 6.99
CA GLU A 929 3.30 60.25 6.88
C GLU A 929 2.97 61.29 5.83
N SER A 930 3.91 62.19 5.50
CA SER A 930 3.76 63.24 4.45
C SER A 930 3.74 62.65 3.02
N GLU A 931 4.39 61.49 2.75
CA GLU A 931 4.41 60.87 1.40
C GLU A 931 3.15 60.03 1.13
N LYS A 932 2.62 59.33 2.17
CA LYS A 932 1.35 58.59 2.05
C LYS A 932 0.17 59.55 1.83
N GLN A 933 0.19 60.72 2.42
CA GLN A 933 -0.83 61.76 2.23
C GLN A 933 -0.81 62.30 0.79
N SER A 934 0.38 62.56 0.20
CA SER A 934 0.48 63.08 -1.17
C SER A 934 0.03 62.08 -2.24
N VAL A 935 0.35 60.79 -2.12
CA VAL A 935 -0.09 59.72 -3.04
C VAL A 935 -1.60 59.55 -2.97
N LYS A 936 -2.17 59.51 -1.76
CA LYS A 936 -3.63 59.44 -1.55
C LYS A 936 -4.38 60.61 -2.17
N ASP A 937 -3.84 61.81 -2.05
CA ASP A 937 -4.41 63.04 -2.63
C ASP A 937 -4.36 63.02 -4.17
N TYR A 938 -3.30 62.51 -4.80
CA TYR A 938 -3.24 62.35 -6.25
C TYR A 938 -4.22 61.30 -6.77
N ILE A 939 -4.36 60.16 -6.09
CA ILE A 939 -5.36 59.15 -6.44
C ILE A 939 -6.78 59.69 -6.30
N GLN A 940 -7.06 60.46 -5.25
CA GLN A 940 -8.38 61.06 -5.05
C GLN A 940 -8.72 62.10 -6.11
N LYS A 941 -7.74 62.95 -6.54
CA LYS A 941 -7.90 63.86 -7.65
C LYS A 941 -8.13 63.19 -8.99
N ALA A 942 -7.38 62.09 -9.27
CA ALA A 942 -7.56 61.33 -10.49
C ALA A 942 -8.96 60.68 -10.55
N ASN A 943 -9.42 60.08 -9.45
CA ASN A 943 -10.76 59.50 -9.38
C ASN A 943 -11.86 60.53 -9.51
N GLY A 944 -11.73 61.69 -8.86
CA GLY A 944 -12.69 62.81 -9.00
C GLY A 944 -12.78 63.28 -10.44
N ALA A 945 -11.65 63.58 -11.08
CA ALA A 945 -11.61 64.03 -12.48
C ALA A 945 -12.19 62.98 -13.44
N TYR A 946 -11.97 61.67 -13.17
CA TYR A 946 -12.57 60.61 -13.97
C TYR A 946 -14.09 60.51 -13.81
N GLN A 947 -14.64 60.64 -12.61
CA GLN A 947 -16.08 60.64 -12.38
C GLN A 947 -16.76 61.84 -13.04
N GLU A 948 -16.20 63.04 -12.90
CA GLU A 948 -16.69 64.24 -13.54
C GLU A 948 -16.63 64.18 -15.07
N ALA A 949 -15.58 63.54 -15.62
CA ALA A 949 -15.48 63.26 -17.05
C ALA A 949 -16.60 62.34 -17.52
N GLN A 950 -16.86 61.24 -16.75
CA GLN A 950 -17.97 60.31 -17.07
C GLN A 950 -19.34 60.98 -17.03
N GLU A 951 -19.59 61.87 -16.09
CA GLU A 951 -20.84 62.62 -16.00
C GLU A 951 -20.98 63.61 -17.16
N ALA A 952 -19.94 64.36 -17.52
CA ALA A 952 -19.87 65.21 -18.69
C ALA A 952 -20.13 64.45 -19.99
N LEU A 953 -19.55 63.22 -20.11
CA LEU A 953 -19.80 62.34 -21.26
C LEU A 953 -21.27 61.96 -21.37
N LYS A 954 -21.92 61.61 -20.26
CA LYS A 954 -23.33 61.23 -20.19
C LYS A 954 -24.27 62.37 -20.52
N SER A 955 -23.87 63.58 -20.15
CA SER A 955 -24.64 64.83 -20.45
C SER A 955 -24.37 65.38 -21.83
N GLY A 956 -23.40 64.82 -22.59
CA GLY A 956 -23.01 65.38 -23.93
C GLY A 956 -22.19 66.62 -23.87
N ASP A 957 -21.65 67.04 -22.73
CA ASP A 957 -20.79 68.18 -22.57
C ASP A 957 -19.33 67.85 -22.91
N TRP A 958 -19.03 67.91 -24.18
CA TRP A 958 -17.69 67.58 -24.70
C TRP A 958 -16.57 68.51 -24.24
N LYS A 959 -16.93 69.76 -23.88
CA LYS A 959 -15.96 70.77 -23.40
C LYS A 959 -15.48 70.35 -21.98
N THR A 960 -16.42 70.16 -21.06
CA THR A 960 -16.09 69.72 -19.71
C THR A 960 -15.47 68.35 -19.68
N TYR A 961 -15.89 67.37 -20.55
CA TYR A 961 -15.22 66.12 -20.74
C TYR A 961 -13.74 66.27 -21.07
N GLY A 962 -13.38 67.12 -22.08
CA GLY A 962 -11.98 67.33 -22.45
C GLY A 962 -11.15 68.00 -21.34
N GLU A 963 -11.74 68.94 -20.61
CA GLU A 963 -11.09 69.63 -19.49
C GLU A 963 -10.81 68.61 -18.35
N LYS A 964 -11.76 67.69 -18.01
CA LYS A 964 -11.61 66.72 -16.95
C LYS A 964 -10.68 65.53 -17.31
N MET A 965 -10.64 65.16 -18.59
CA MET A 965 -9.66 64.19 -19.07
C MET A 965 -8.22 64.79 -19.01
N THR A 966 -8.04 66.09 -19.29
CA THR A 966 -6.71 66.69 -19.11
C THR A 966 -6.30 66.83 -17.65
N GLU A 967 -7.25 67.05 -16.74
CA GLU A 967 -7.02 67.06 -15.29
C GLU A 967 -6.67 65.65 -14.75
N LEU A 968 -7.34 64.60 -15.24
CA LEU A 968 -7.01 63.19 -14.97
C LEU A 968 -5.59 62.84 -15.43
N GLU A 969 -5.25 63.20 -16.69
CA GLU A 969 -3.89 62.93 -17.23
C GLU A 969 -2.82 63.64 -16.41
N LYS A 970 -3.06 64.89 -16.00
CA LYS A 970 -2.15 65.65 -15.12
C LYS A 970 -1.99 64.95 -13.75
N ALA A 971 -3.07 64.52 -13.10
CA ALA A 971 -3.03 63.85 -11.80
C ALA A 971 -2.31 62.49 -11.89
N LEU A 972 -2.49 61.73 -12.96
CA LEU A 972 -1.77 60.48 -13.21
C LEU A 972 -0.28 60.71 -13.47
N LYS A 973 0.09 61.79 -14.18
CA LYS A 973 1.49 62.13 -14.40
C LYS A 973 2.20 62.57 -13.11
N GLU A 974 1.54 63.39 -12.29
CA GLU A 974 2.04 63.79 -10.96
C GLU A 974 2.23 62.58 -10.03
N LEU A 975 1.34 61.53 -10.14
CA LEU A 975 1.47 60.28 -9.43
C LEU A 975 2.68 59.48 -9.94
N GLN A 976 2.91 59.44 -11.26
CA GLN A 976 4.04 58.73 -11.89
C GLN A 976 5.37 59.42 -11.55
N ASP A 977 5.45 60.77 -11.65
CA ASP A 977 6.64 61.55 -11.29
C ASP A 977 7.00 61.41 -9.81
N SER A 978 6.00 61.27 -8.93
CA SER A 978 6.23 60.97 -7.51
C SER A 978 6.75 59.54 -7.29
N SER A 979 6.35 58.59 -8.10
CA SER A 979 6.84 57.19 -8.01
C SER A 979 8.26 57.03 -8.59
N ASP A 980 8.61 57.74 -9.66
CA ASP A 980 9.92 57.71 -10.32
C ASP A 980 11.02 58.45 -9.49
N ASN A 981 10.66 59.52 -8.77
CA ASN A 981 11.55 60.17 -7.79
C ASN A 981 11.90 59.27 -6.63
N ASN A 982 10.97 58.45 -6.13
CA ASN A 982 11.21 57.43 -5.09
C ASN A 982 12.11 56.28 -5.56
N ALA A 983 12.04 55.92 -6.88
CA ALA A 983 12.91 54.89 -7.45
C ALA A 983 14.34 55.40 -7.69
N SER A 984 14.55 56.72 -7.84
CA SER A 984 15.88 57.35 -8.05
C SER A 984 16.63 57.58 -6.72
N ASP A 985 15.94 57.87 -5.62
CA ASP A 985 16.56 58.02 -4.32
C ASP A 985 16.96 56.69 -3.65
N SER A 986 16.23 55.59 -3.95
CA SER A 986 16.63 54.27 -3.52
C SER A 986 17.92 53.76 -4.21
N LYS A 987 18.31 54.34 -5.37
CA LYS A 987 19.57 54.03 -6.08
C LYS A 987 20.78 54.86 -5.58
N LYS A 988 20.57 55.93 -4.80
CA LYS A 988 21.65 56.74 -4.22
C LYS A 988 22.07 56.36 -2.80
N SER A 989 21.33 55.43 -2.16
CA SER A 989 21.63 54.95 -0.80
C SER A 989 22.09 53.48 -0.73
N LYS A 990 22.65 52.98 -1.84
CA LYS A 990 23.36 51.69 -1.85
C LYS A 990 24.81 51.87 -2.14
#